data_9f77a6b8b23735957f20ce8e184c92a7
#
_entry.id   9f77a6b8b23735957f20ce8e184c92a7
#
_cell.length_a   1.000
_cell.length_b   1.000
_cell.length_c   1.000
_cell.angle_alpha   90.00
_cell.angle_beta   90.00
_cell.angle_gamma   90.00
#
_symmetry.space_group_name_H-M   'P 1'
#
loop_
_entity.id
_entity.type
_entity.pdbx_description
1 polymer ?
#
loop_
_entity_poly.entity_id
_entity_poly.type
_entity_poly.pdbx_seq_one_letter_code
_entity_poly.pdbx_strand_id
1 'polypeptide(L)'
;MKRTLALWLIFLGWTALSAQPFTPDNSVFNPSGIPSLTFSQPRFADLDVDGDRDFILGSSNYAPLYIENTGSISAPAFAPDPALLAAIPSLAAEVAVCGDMDADGDLDLVTGGFTGLHLFLNTGSPANPVFTESLGVFSGLVVGNFPVPDVADIDGDNDLDLVVGLSENGAVLLYENTGTPAACAFSQAALQTIGDVGLYAYPVFCDLDNDGDQDILAGRDSHGFIYYQNTGTPSAAVWQENPAAFSGLGMTTYWNSPDIADLNGDGLGDLVFGTASGPLQYYVNTGSAAAPAWQAITSLFGGVIDVGGASSPVFYDFDGDGDLDLISGSQLGNIKYYANTGNPHSPAWDENSGYFSSIDHSIYAAVAIGDVNNDGLPDAIIGDLSGNLFFHRNTGFGFQEQAGVLPPIALGGWSVPRLLDMDFDGDLDLVAGNEAGNLRYYENQGSPQTPAWVEITGYFGTIDVGSNCVPTFGDLDGDGDWDLVAGNIIGNLVCYLRQGMGWVANTTLFAGISTDQNAAPALADLDLDGDLDLTLGDYDGTLSFYRNGLYSADALNPPQNLSVTFTPNARIAWEPPNAGSTSPFEAYGIYLDGLFVAETTALEWTFDGMADGWQHSACVTARYIAGESVPIEISWTMPYHNPPLDPGYELFSDHIEVFWSAPQGSTAELAEYQVYVDSALFCETTDLDCTITDPQAGHTYFVEIFAAYQDGALSQPAVLSILFTGNSDTVQTPGVLSCFPNPCQTGTTFRFGVKSPETATLAIYNLRGQRVKTWPELASGEYNLLWDGRDDRGEKVSCGIYLVRLSTTEKCQTLKLLLQK
;
A
#
# COMPACT_ATOMS: atom_id res chain seq x y z
N MET A 1 40.45 -69.53 8.72
CA MET A 1 41.26 -68.44 9.27
C MET A 1 41.04 -67.20 8.44
N LYS A 2 40.74 -66.11 9.11
CA LYS A 2 40.46 -64.75 8.61
C LYS A 2 39.17 -64.59 7.82
N ARG A 3 38.04 -64.25 8.51
CA ARG A 3 37.48 -62.97 8.79
C ARG A 3 37.23 -62.16 7.54
N THR A 4 36.02 -62.23 7.06
CA THR A 4 35.34 -61.15 6.36
C THR A 4 34.03 -60.89 7.07
N LEU A 5 34.02 -59.88 7.95
CA LEU A 5 32.83 -59.29 8.52
C LEU A 5 32.17 -58.46 7.38
N ALA A 6 31.08 -58.95 6.87
CA ALA A 6 30.20 -58.08 6.08
C ALA A 6 29.46 -57.17 7.04
N LEU A 7 29.80 -55.87 7.03
CA LEU A 7 29.02 -54.80 7.64
C LEU A 7 27.74 -54.69 6.83
N TRP A 8 26.62 -55.20 7.32
CA TRP A 8 25.30 -54.77 6.94
C TRP A 8 25.05 -53.43 7.63
N LEU A 9 25.34 -52.36 6.94
CA LEU A 9 24.75 -51.08 7.25
C LEU A 9 23.26 -51.18 6.95
N ILE A 10 22.50 -51.33 8.03
CA ILE A 10 21.05 -51.09 8.02
C ILE A 10 20.92 -49.62 7.76
N PHE A 11 20.64 -49.24 6.53
CA PHE A 11 19.95 -48.01 6.21
C PHE A 11 18.55 -48.13 6.80
N LEU A 12 18.39 -47.79 8.07
CA LEU A 12 17.14 -47.25 8.58
C LEU A 12 16.94 -45.97 7.83
N GLY A 13 16.17 -46.05 6.72
CA GLY A 13 15.62 -44.88 6.11
C GLY A 13 14.78 -44.18 7.18
N TRP A 14 15.30 -43.12 7.70
CA TRP A 14 14.48 -42.11 8.24
C TRP A 14 13.70 -41.52 7.03
N THR A 15 12.48 -42.02 6.83
CA THR A 15 11.46 -41.18 6.24
C THR A 15 11.15 -40.15 7.33
N ALA A 16 11.99 -39.11 7.44
CA ALA A 16 11.46 -37.86 7.89
C ALA A 16 10.29 -37.60 6.91
N LEU A 17 9.05 -37.55 7.39
CA LEU A 17 8.06 -36.70 6.76
C LEU A 17 8.77 -35.34 6.77
N SER A 18 9.37 -34.94 5.65
CA SER A 18 9.77 -33.56 5.47
C SER A 18 8.46 -32.79 5.57
N ALA A 19 8.33 -31.99 6.63
CA ALA A 19 7.30 -30.95 6.63
C ALA A 19 7.45 -30.23 5.28
N GLN A 20 6.33 -29.90 4.66
CA GLN A 20 6.39 -29.09 3.44
C GLN A 20 7.18 -27.83 3.76
N PRO A 21 8.14 -27.41 2.94
CA PRO A 21 8.91 -26.23 3.20
C PRO A 21 8.06 -24.97 3.16
N PHE A 22 6.97 -24.95 2.38
CA PHE A 22 6.10 -23.82 2.19
C PHE A 22 5.01 -23.73 3.26
N THR A 23 5.01 -22.62 4.02
CA THR A 23 3.99 -22.32 5.04
C THR A 23 3.19 -21.09 4.62
N PRO A 24 1.84 -21.11 4.72
CA PRO A 24 1.03 -19.97 4.34
C PRO A 24 1.29 -18.77 5.27
N ASP A 25 1.49 -17.60 4.66
CA ASP A 25 1.63 -16.31 5.34
C ASP A 25 0.86 -15.24 4.56
N ASN A 26 -0.45 -15.21 4.71
CA ASN A 26 -1.29 -14.28 3.97
C ASN A 26 -1.15 -12.83 4.44
N SER A 27 -0.44 -12.54 5.52
CA SER A 27 -0.23 -11.17 6.00
C SER A 27 0.49 -10.28 4.99
N VAL A 28 1.25 -10.86 4.07
CA VAL A 28 1.98 -10.14 3.01
C VAL A 28 1.03 -9.43 2.04
N PHE A 29 -0.09 -10.06 1.66
CA PHE A 29 -1.06 -9.49 0.70
C PHE A 29 -2.42 -9.19 1.33
N ASN A 30 -2.62 -9.56 2.56
CA ASN A 30 -3.81 -9.28 3.34
C ASN A 30 -3.44 -9.00 4.80
N PRO A 31 -2.83 -7.85 5.11
CA PRO A 31 -2.40 -7.53 6.46
C PRO A 31 -3.56 -7.40 7.46
N SER A 32 -4.77 -7.11 6.99
CA SER A 32 -5.96 -7.07 7.85
C SER A 32 -6.46 -8.47 8.24
N GLY A 33 -6.05 -9.53 7.52
CA GLY A 33 -6.58 -10.90 7.69
C GLY A 33 -8.03 -11.08 7.24
N ILE A 34 -8.73 -10.02 6.85
CA ILE A 34 -10.13 -10.06 6.42
C ILE A 34 -10.20 -10.53 4.98
N PRO A 35 -10.91 -11.63 4.68
CA PRO A 35 -10.97 -12.13 3.31
C PRO A 35 -11.74 -11.15 2.40
N SER A 36 -11.25 -10.96 1.18
CA SER A 36 -11.99 -10.30 0.11
C SER A 36 -12.99 -11.29 -0.47
N LEU A 37 -14.25 -11.16 -0.12
CA LEU A 37 -15.31 -12.03 -0.58
C LEU A 37 -16.18 -11.33 -1.62
N THR A 38 -16.47 -12.02 -2.73
CA THR A 38 -17.43 -11.51 -3.72
C THR A 38 -18.83 -11.40 -3.10
N PHE A 39 -19.53 -10.29 -3.40
CA PHE A 39 -20.83 -9.98 -2.80
C PHE A 39 -20.80 -9.96 -1.27
N SER A 40 -19.78 -9.36 -0.71
CA SER A 40 -19.58 -9.24 0.74
C SER A 40 -20.69 -8.41 1.40
N GLN A 41 -21.14 -8.86 2.57
CA GLN A 41 -22.24 -8.25 3.32
C GLN A 41 -21.81 -8.12 4.80
N PRO A 42 -21.15 -7.04 5.20
CA PRO A 42 -20.78 -6.81 6.59
C PRO A 42 -22.00 -6.48 7.45
N ARG A 43 -22.04 -6.96 8.72
CA ARG A 43 -23.04 -6.61 9.74
C ARG A 43 -22.36 -6.51 11.10
N PHE A 44 -22.38 -5.32 11.68
CA PHE A 44 -21.69 -5.00 12.93
C PHE A 44 -22.55 -5.28 14.16
N ALA A 45 -21.96 -5.96 15.16
CA ALA A 45 -22.56 -6.20 16.46
C ALA A 45 -21.45 -6.41 17.50
N ASP A 46 -21.72 -6.16 18.78
CA ASP A 46 -20.86 -6.57 19.90
C ASP A 46 -21.28 -8.00 20.30
N LEU A 47 -20.73 -9.01 19.62
CA LEU A 47 -21.19 -10.39 19.72
C LEU A 47 -20.61 -11.11 20.95
N ASP A 48 -19.42 -10.75 21.40
CA ASP A 48 -18.76 -11.35 22.56
C ASP A 48 -18.93 -10.50 23.86
N VAL A 49 -19.60 -9.33 23.73
CA VAL A 49 -19.95 -8.43 24.83
C VAL A 49 -18.73 -7.85 25.54
N ASP A 50 -17.69 -7.52 24.78
CA ASP A 50 -16.48 -6.87 25.31
C ASP A 50 -16.55 -5.33 25.25
N GLY A 51 -17.54 -4.77 24.56
CA GLY A 51 -17.87 -3.34 24.49
C GLY A 51 -17.40 -2.63 23.25
N ASP A 52 -16.82 -3.33 22.30
CA ASP A 52 -16.53 -2.81 20.97
C ASP A 52 -17.31 -3.56 19.85
N ARG A 53 -17.20 -3.12 18.60
CA ARG A 53 -17.99 -3.67 17.51
C ARG A 53 -17.21 -4.70 16.73
N ASP A 54 -17.70 -5.93 16.74
CA ASP A 54 -17.36 -7.01 15.82
C ASP A 54 -18.21 -6.93 14.56
N PHE A 55 -17.98 -7.81 13.61
CA PHE A 55 -18.92 -7.98 12.51
C PHE A 55 -19.00 -9.41 11.98
N ILE A 56 -20.13 -9.72 11.37
CA ILE A 56 -20.32 -10.94 10.58
C ILE A 56 -20.19 -10.56 9.11
N LEU A 57 -19.32 -11.25 8.39
CA LEU A 57 -19.14 -11.09 6.97
C LEU A 57 -19.89 -12.20 6.22
N GLY A 58 -20.99 -11.83 5.60
CA GLY A 58 -21.77 -12.70 4.70
C GLY A 58 -21.29 -12.64 3.26
N SER A 59 -21.57 -13.66 2.46
CA SER A 59 -21.25 -13.73 1.03
C SER A 59 -22.09 -14.79 0.33
N SER A 60 -22.36 -14.61 -0.97
CA SER A 60 -23.26 -15.48 -1.74
C SER A 60 -22.83 -16.95 -1.85
N ASN A 61 -21.57 -17.28 -1.62
CA ASN A 61 -21.02 -18.62 -1.87
C ASN A 61 -20.36 -19.27 -0.66
N TYR A 62 -20.24 -18.54 0.45
CA TYR A 62 -19.50 -18.97 1.63
C TYR A 62 -20.41 -18.99 2.87
N ALA A 63 -20.06 -19.80 3.85
CA ALA A 63 -20.68 -19.67 5.17
C ALA A 63 -20.34 -18.30 5.78
N PRO A 64 -21.23 -17.71 6.59
CA PRO A 64 -20.94 -16.45 7.26
C PRO A 64 -19.69 -16.58 8.13
N LEU A 65 -18.84 -15.55 8.13
CA LEU A 65 -17.60 -15.53 8.88
C LEU A 65 -17.70 -14.48 9.98
N TYR A 66 -17.43 -14.87 11.21
CA TYR A 66 -17.28 -13.94 12.33
C TYR A 66 -15.90 -13.31 12.31
N ILE A 67 -15.86 -12.01 12.47
CA ILE A 67 -14.65 -11.18 12.53
C ILE A 67 -14.66 -10.42 13.85
N GLU A 68 -13.85 -10.88 14.79
CA GLU A 68 -13.70 -10.29 16.12
C GLU A 68 -12.87 -8.99 16.05
N ASN A 69 -13.28 -7.96 16.76
CA ASN A 69 -12.47 -6.78 17.00
C ASN A 69 -11.59 -6.99 18.23
N THR A 70 -10.36 -7.40 18.03
CA THR A 70 -9.37 -7.62 19.09
C THR A 70 -8.70 -6.33 19.58
N GLY A 71 -9.14 -5.18 19.09
CA GLY A 71 -8.58 -3.87 19.34
C GLY A 71 -9.29 -3.10 20.44
N SER A 72 -9.95 -2.02 20.07
CA SER A 72 -10.82 -1.21 20.94
C SER A 72 -11.73 -0.34 20.08
N ILE A 73 -12.82 0.18 20.65
CA ILE A 73 -13.77 1.06 19.95
C ILE A 73 -13.13 2.25 19.23
N SER A 74 -12.01 2.79 19.70
CA SER A 74 -11.32 3.93 19.07
C SER A 74 -10.12 3.55 18.22
N ALA A 75 -9.73 2.28 18.23
CA ALA A 75 -8.63 1.72 17.45
C ALA A 75 -8.91 0.25 17.13
N PRO A 76 -9.89 -0.02 16.25
CA PRO A 76 -10.30 -1.38 15.94
C PRO A 76 -9.17 -2.16 15.23
N ALA A 77 -9.08 -3.46 15.55
CA ALA A 77 -8.17 -4.41 14.92
C ALA A 77 -8.92 -5.74 14.75
N PHE A 78 -9.25 -6.09 13.53
CA PHE A 78 -10.14 -7.18 13.23
C PHE A 78 -9.40 -8.51 12.97
N ALA A 79 -9.91 -9.62 13.53
CA ALA A 79 -9.37 -10.96 13.35
C ALA A 79 -10.48 -11.97 13.03
N PRO A 80 -10.37 -12.76 11.95
CA PRO A 80 -11.37 -13.78 11.63
C PRO A 80 -11.39 -14.94 12.62
N ASP A 81 -12.58 -15.33 13.10
CA ASP A 81 -12.82 -16.62 13.76
C ASP A 81 -13.74 -17.51 12.91
N PRO A 82 -13.19 -18.40 12.09
CA PRO A 82 -13.98 -19.29 11.25
C PRO A 82 -14.70 -20.38 12.01
N ALA A 83 -14.44 -20.59 13.31
CA ALA A 83 -15.01 -21.69 14.08
C ALA A 83 -16.39 -21.34 14.62
N LEU A 84 -16.64 -20.10 15.02
CA LEU A 84 -17.85 -19.69 15.71
C LEU A 84 -19.14 -19.97 14.91
N LEU A 85 -19.14 -19.63 13.63
CA LEU A 85 -20.29 -19.77 12.75
C LEU A 85 -20.22 -20.98 11.80
N ALA A 86 -19.22 -21.85 11.95
CA ALA A 86 -18.99 -22.99 11.04
C ALA A 86 -20.16 -24.01 10.98
N ALA A 87 -21.03 -24.03 11.97
CA ALA A 87 -22.21 -24.91 12.00
C ALA A 87 -23.40 -24.37 11.20
N ILE A 88 -23.39 -23.08 10.80
CA ILE A 88 -24.48 -22.44 10.06
C ILE A 88 -24.31 -22.79 8.57
N PRO A 89 -25.33 -23.38 7.93
CA PRO A 89 -25.23 -23.77 6.53
C PRO A 89 -25.11 -22.54 5.60
N SER A 90 -24.17 -22.52 4.68
CA SER A 90 -23.97 -21.43 3.72
C SER A 90 -25.20 -21.09 2.87
N LEU A 91 -26.01 -22.08 2.50
CA LEU A 91 -27.26 -21.85 1.75
C LEU A 91 -28.37 -21.17 2.58
N ALA A 92 -28.26 -21.20 3.91
CA ALA A 92 -29.21 -20.54 4.82
C ALA A 92 -28.78 -19.15 5.22
N ALA A 93 -27.52 -18.78 5.03
CA ALA A 93 -26.96 -17.55 5.53
C ALA A 93 -25.97 -16.95 4.53
N GLU A 94 -26.47 -16.24 3.53
CA GLU A 94 -25.67 -15.32 2.72
C GLU A 94 -25.45 -13.97 3.42
N VAL A 95 -26.36 -13.63 4.34
CA VAL A 95 -26.25 -12.52 5.30
C VAL A 95 -26.72 -13.00 6.65
N ALA A 96 -26.11 -12.51 7.72
CA ALA A 96 -26.52 -12.80 9.10
C ALA A 96 -26.44 -11.50 9.91
N VAL A 97 -27.50 -11.20 10.65
CA VAL A 97 -27.62 -10.02 11.52
C VAL A 97 -27.88 -10.47 12.95
N CYS A 98 -27.44 -9.68 13.91
CA CYS A 98 -27.55 -9.96 15.32
C CYS A 98 -28.69 -9.18 15.98
N GLY A 99 -29.43 -9.81 16.89
CA GLY A 99 -30.44 -9.19 17.74
C GLY A 99 -30.93 -10.13 18.81
N ASP A 100 -31.26 -9.63 20.00
CA ASP A 100 -31.86 -10.41 21.10
C ASP A 100 -33.33 -10.69 20.76
N MET A 101 -33.59 -11.81 20.05
CA MET A 101 -34.90 -12.14 19.49
C MET A 101 -35.85 -12.83 20.47
N ASP A 102 -35.36 -13.24 21.64
CA ASP A 102 -36.17 -13.88 22.68
C ASP A 102 -36.06 -13.20 24.04
N ALA A 103 -35.38 -12.06 24.14
CA ALA A 103 -35.20 -11.19 25.28
C ALA A 103 -34.54 -11.90 26.49
N ASP A 104 -33.61 -12.82 26.24
CA ASP A 104 -32.88 -13.50 27.31
C ASP A 104 -31.54 -12.82 27.62
N GLY A 105 -31.17 -11.79 26.87
CA GLY A 105 -30.03 -10.90 27.09
C GLY A 105 -28.77 -11.30 26.35
N ASP A 106 -28.84 -12.25 25.43
CA ASP A 106 -27.75 -12.54 24.50
C ASP A 106 -28.21 -12.34 23.05
N LEU A 107 -27.23 -12.20 22.12
CA LEU A 107 -27.54 -11.94 20.73
C LEU A 107 -27.80 -13.22 19.97
N ASP A 108 -28.94 -13.26 19.27
CA ASP A 108 -29.34 -14.29 18.31
C ASP A 108 -28.96 -13.89 16.89
N LEU A 109 -29.10 -14.81 15.92
CA LEU A 109 -28.87 -14.55 14.51
C LEU A 109 -30.14 -14.69 13.69
N VAL A 110 -30.48 -13.65 12.93
CA VAL A 110 -31.44 -13.73 11.83
C VAL A 110 -30.66 -13.79 10.53
N THR A 111 -30.87 -14.82 9.73
CA THR A 111 -30.13 -15.04 8.49
C THR A 111 -31.04 -15.04 7.27
N GLY A 112 -30.49 -14.60 6.15
CA GLY A 112 -31.12 -14.67 4.84
C GLY A 112 -30.23 -15.36 3.83
N GLY A 113 -30.83 -16.16 2.94
CA GLY A 113 -30.09 -16.91 1.95
C GLY A 113 -30.99 -17.61 0.94
N PHE A 114 -30.43 -18.53 0.17
CA PHE A 114 -31.15 -19.29 -0.87
C PHE A 114 -32.37 -20.04 -0.33
N THR A 115 -32.32 -20.49 0.92
CA THR A 115 -33.39 -21.24 1.57
C THR A 115 -34.43 -20.37 2.28
N GLY A 116 -34.28 -19.06 2.26
CA GLY A 116 -35.18 -18.08 2.87
C GLY A 116 -34.63 -17.47 4.15
N LEU A 117 -35.51 -17.04 5.06
CA LEU A 117 -35.14 -16.50 6.37
C LEU A 117 -35.07 -17.61 7.42
N HIS A 118 -34.04 -17.56 8.27
CA HIS A 118 -33.87 -18.45 9.42
C HIS A 118 -33.57 -17.66 10.69
N LEU A 119 -33.98 -18.17 11.84
CA LEU A 119 -33.61 -17.67 13.16
C LEU A 119 -32.77 -18.74 13.86
N PHE A 120 -31.62 -18.36 14.37
CA PHE A 120 -30.76 -19.18 15.20
C PHE A 120 -30.65 -18.52 16.58
N LEU A 121 -31.26 -19.14 17.59
CA LEU A 121 -31.18 -18.67 18.97
C LEU A 121 -29.84 -19.02 19.57
N ASN A 122 -29.26 -18.10 20.30
CA ASN A 122 -28.09 -18.33 21.11
C ASN A 122 -28.49 -19.06 22.40
N THR A 123 -28.15 -20.32 22.48
CA THR A 123 -28.44 -21.19 23.64
C THR A 123 -27.22 -21.34 24.57
N GLY A 124 -26.19 -20.56 24.32
CA GLY A 124 -24.92 -20.51 25.05
C GLY A 124 -24.90 -19.47 26.15
N SER A 125 -24.10 -18.45 25.98
CA SER A 125 -24.05 -17.25 26.84
C SER A 125 -23.56 -16.07 25.99
N PRO A 126 -23.80 -14.84 26.39
CA PRO A 126 -23.38 -13.67 25.62
C PRO A 126 -21.92 -13.73 25.14
N ALA A 127 -20.98 -14.08 25.99
CA ALA A 127 -19.56 -14.18 25.68
C ALA A 127 -19.10 -15.53 25.09
N ASN A 128 -19.99 -16.52 24.97
CA ASN A 128 -19.67 -17.81 24.34
C ASN A 128 -20.94 -18.35 23.65
N PRO A 129 -21.32 -17.78 22.52
CA PRO A 129 -22.55 -18.11 21.82
C PRO A 129 -22.56 -19.52 21.25
N VAL A 130 -23.72 -20.17 21.28
CA VAL A 130 -24.00 -21.47 20.68
C VAL A 130 -25.32 -21.41 19.95
N PHE A 131 -25.31 -21.30 18.66
CA PHE A 131 -26.47 -21.05 17.83
C PHE A 131 -27.27 -22.33 17.52
N THR A 132 -28.59 -22.30 17.76
CA THR A 132 -29.52 -23.40 17.51
C THR A 132 -30.72 -22.90 16.70
N GLU A 133 -31.01 -23.52 15.56
CA GLU A 133 -32.11 -23.11 14.68
C GLU A 133 -33.46 -23.17 15.35
N SER A 134 -34.24 -22.10 15.33
CA SER A 134 -35.61 -21.96 15.75
C SER A 134 -36.55 -22.00 14.55
N LEU A 135 -37.21 -23.12 14.36
CA LEU A 135 -38.02 -23.37 13.15
C LEU A 135 -39.38 -22.68 13.17
N GLY A 136 -39.75 -22.08 12.05
CA GLY A 136 -41.13 -21.68 11.77
C GLY A 136 -41.48 -20.25 12.11
N VAL A 137 -40.59 -19.45 12.69
CA VAL A 137 -40.82 -18.04 13.07
C VAL A 137 -41.20 -17.20 11.82
N PHE A 138 -40.51 -17.39 10.72
CA PHE A 138 -40.75 -16.66 9.48
C PHE A 138 -41.67 -17.43 8.50
N SER A 139 -42.25 -18.54 8.95
CA SER A 139 -43.12 -19.35 8.08
C SER A 139 -44.42 -18.59 7.75
N GLY A 140 -44.63 -18.30 6.50
CA GLY A 140 -45.82 -17.56 6.02
C GLY A 140 -45.49 -16.14 5.55
N LEU A 141 -44.25 -15.67 5.70
CA LEU A 141 -43.77 -14.46 5.05
C LEU A 141 -43.46 -14.75 3.57
N VAL A 142 -43.79 -13.81 2.70
CA VAL A 142 -43.44 -13.87 1.27
C VAL A 142 -42.26 -12.93 1.04
N VAL A 143 -41.08 -13.49 1.09
CA VAL A 143 -39.82 -12.75 1.03
C VAL A 143 -38.96 -13.08 -0.22
N GLY A 144 -39.55 -13.81 -1.21
CA GLY A 144 -38.81 -14.14 -2.44
C GLY A 144 -37.60 -15.07 -2.23
N ASN A 145 -36.68 -15.06 -3.18
CA ASN A 145 -35.40 -15.73 -3.08
C ASN A 145 -34.35 -14.74 -2.56
N PHE A 146 -33.36 -15.24 -1.81
CA PHE A 146 -32.28 -14.40 -1.26
C PHE A 146 -32.79 -13.15 -0.51
N PRO A 147 -33.64 -13.31 0.53
CA PRO A 147 -34.03 -12.20 1.38
C PRO A 147 -32.83 -11.69 2.17
N VAL A 148 -32.72 -10.36 2.30
CA VAL A 148 -31.68 -9.70 3.09
C VAL A 148 -32.33 -9.07 4.31
N PRO A 149 -32.27 -9.71 5.50
CA PRO A 149 -32.87 -9.21 6.73
C PRO A 149 -32.01 -8.16 7.44
N ASP A 150 -32.67 -7.32 8.27
CA ASP A 150 -32.10 -6.67 9.41
C ASP A 150 -33.19 -6.49 10.49
N VAL A 151 -32.77 -6.29 11.76
CA VAL A 151 -33.67 -6.24 12.93
C VAL A 151 -33.39 -5.06 13.84
N ALA A 152 -34.46 -4.36 14.25
CA ALA A 152 -34.42 -3.30 15.26
C ALA A 152 -35.82 -3.06 15.85
N ASP A 153 -35.91 -2.51 17.07
CA ASP A 153 -37.14 -1.99 17.65
C ASP A 153 -37.48 -0.64 17.03
N ILE A 154 -38.46 -0.60 16.12
CA ILE A 154 -38.81 0.61 15.36
C ILE A 154 -40.01 1.35 15.94
N ASP A 155 -40.77 0.73 16.82
CA ASP A 155 -41.96 1.35 17.40
C ASP A 155 -41.89 1.59 18.90
N GLY A 156 -40.78 1.19 19.58
CA GLY A 156 -40.46 1.48 20.95
C GLY A 156 -41.18 0.56 21.94
N ASP A 157 -41.64 -0.63 21.51
CA ASP A 157 -42.34 -1.59 22.37
C ASP A 157 -41.39 -2.65 22.97
N ASN A 158 -40.11 -2.56 22.69
CA ASN A 158 -38.97 -3.40 23.10
C ASN A 158 -38.99 -4.82 22.50
N ASP A 159 -39.70 -5.07 21.42
CA ASP A 159 -39.45 -6.24 20.60
C ASP A 159 -38.82 -5.86 19.25
N LEU A 160 -38.08 -6.79 18.64
CA LEU A 160 -37.35 -6.47 17.42
C LEU A 160 -38.22 -6.73 16.20
N ASP A 161 -38.37 -5.68 15.38
CA ASP A 161 -39.00 -5.71 14.07
C ASP A 161 -38.03 -6.17 12.99
N LEU A 162 -38.56 -6.51 11.81
CA LEU A 162 -37.79 -7.09 10.72
C LEU A 162 -37.92 -6.25 9.44
N VAL A 163 -36.83 -5.71 8.92
CA VAL A 163 -36.77 -5.24 7.54
C VAL A 163 -36.19 -6.32 6.64
N VAL A 164 -36.72 -6.43 5.42
CA VAL A 164 -36.25 -7.41 4.42
C VAL A 164 -36.11 -6.76 3.08
N GLY A 165 -34.91 -6.85 2.53
CA GLY A 165 -34.63 -6.49 1.14
C GLY A 165 -34.89 -7.66 0.20
N LEU A 166 -35.48 -7.41 -0.96
CA LEU A 166 -35.71 -8.40 -1.98
C LEU A 166 -34.73 -8.27 -3.15
N SER A 167 -34.11 -9.39 -3.54
CA SER A 167 -33.19 -9.43 -4.67
C SER A 167 -33.89 -9.28 -6.03
N GLU A 168 -35.10 -9.79 -6.18
CA GLU A 168 -35.77 -9.90 -7.49
C GLU A 168 -36.31 -8.59 -8.02
N ASN A 169 -36.70 -7.67 -7.15
CA ASN A 169 -37.40 -6.42 -7.54
C ASN A 169 -37.00 -5.22 -6.70
N GLY A 170 -35.97 -5.34 -5.84
CA GLY A 170 -35.44 -4.23 -5.04
C GLY A 170 -36.40 -3.66 -3.98
N ALA A 171 -37.47 -4.35 -3.65
CA ALA A 171 -38.39 -3.88 -2.64
C ALA A 171 -37.78 -3.97 -1.24
N VAL A 172 -38.00 -2.92 -0.44
CA VAL A 172 -37.70 -2.86 0.98
C VAL A 172 -38.99 -3.05 1.76
N LEU A 173 -39.08 -4.17 2.48
CA LEU A 173 -40.28 -4.62 3.20
C LEU A 173 -40.03 -4.57 4.70
N LEU A 174 -40.94 -3.98 5.45
CA LEU A 174 -40.93 -3.90 6.91
C LEU A 174 -42.05 -4.79 7.46
N TYR A 175 -41.73 -5.66 8.38
CA TYR A 175 -42.64 -6.50 9.13
C TYR A 175 -42.54 -6.17 10.61
N GLU A 176 -43.60 -5.57 11.16
CA GLU A 176 -43.76 -5.35 12.59
C GLU A 176 -43.88 -6.67 13.33
N ASN A 177 -43.15 -6.82 14.43
CA ASN A 177 -43.27 -7.93 15.35
C ASN A 177 -44.52 -7.72 16.20
N THR A 178 -45.53 -8.53 16.02
CA THR A 178 -46.82 -8.46 16.76
C THR A 178 -46.84 -9.42 17.94
N GLY A 179 -45.69 -9.97 18.32
CA GLY A 179 -45.53 -10.92 19.38
C GLY A 179 -45.26 -10.29 20.75
N THR A 180 -44.15 -10.63 21.32
CA THR A 180 -43.59 -10.04 22.55
C THR A 180 -42.08 -10.16 22.50
N PRO A 181 -41.32 -9.34 23.26
CA PRO A 181 -39.85 -9.44 23.26
C PRO A 181 -39.31 -10.87 23.48
N ALA A 182 -39.99 -11.69 24.28
CA ALA A 182 -39.57 -13.09 24.54
C ALA A 182 -40.16 -14.12 23.56
N ALA A 183 -40.98 -13.70 22.60
CA ALA A 183 -41.61 -14.61 21.64
C ALA A 183 -42.06 -13.85 20.38
N CYS A 184 -41.17 -13.65 19.47
CA CYS A 184 -41.40 -12.90 18.22
C CYS A 184 -42.46 -13.58 17.32
N ALA A 185 -43.31 -12.78 16.68
CA ALA A 185 -44.35 -13.26 15.76
C ALA A 185 -44.53 -12.33 14.58
N PHE A 186 -44.11 -12.75 13.42
CA PHE A 186 -44.20 -12.02 12.17
C PHE A 186 -45.30 -12.53 11.26
N SER A 187 -46.05 -11.64 10.61
CA SER A 187 -47.13 -12.02 9.71
C SER A 187 -47.17 -11.15 8.46
N GLN A 188 -47.64 -11.73 7.34
CA GLN A 188 -47.86 -10.96 6.09
C GLN A 188 -48.92 -9.85 6.24
N ALA A 189 -49.76 -9.90 7.27
CA ALA A 189 -50.77 -8.89 7.52
C ALA A 189 -50.16 -7.59 8.15
N ALA A 190 -49.01 -7.69 8.76
CA ALA A 190 -48.25 -6.56 9.34
C ALA A 190 -47.20 -5.99 8.36
N LEU A 191 -47.24 -6.35 7.08
CA LEU A 191 -46.30 -5.88 6.07
C LEU A 191 -46.54 -4.42 5.71
N GLN A 192 -45.50 -3.60 5.78
CA GLN A 192 -45.37 -2.30 5.15
C GLN A 192 -44.30 -2.32 4.04
N THR A 193 -44.58 -1.76 2.89
CA THR A 193 -43.55 -1.53 1.85
C THR A 193 -42.99 -0.12 2.04
N ILE A 194 -41.70 -0.04 2.31
CA ILE A 194 -40.97 1.22 2.54
C ILE A 194 -40.64 1.89 1.21
N GLY A 195 -40.06 1.14 0.28
CA GLY A 195 -39.66 1.65 -1.03
C GLY A 195 -39.19 0.55 -1.98
N ASP A 196 -38.61 0.99 -3.10
CA ASP A 196 -38.07 0.16 -4.17
C ASP A 196 -36.73 0.78 -4.62
N VAL A 197 -35.62 0.02 -4.47
CA VAL A 197 -34.27 0.48 -4.84
C VAL A 197 -33.86 0.06 -6.25
N GLY A 198 -34.73 -0.66 -6.98
CA GLY A 198 -34.52 -1.14 -8.36
C GLY A 198 -34.30 -2.65 -8.42
N LEU A 199 -33.15 -3.15 -8.07
CA LEU A 199 -32.80 -4.57 -7.92
C LEU A 199 -31.88 -4.74 -6.71
N TYR A 200 -31.94 -5.93 -6.09
CA TYR A 200 -31.07 -6.32 -4.97
C TYR A 200 -31.04 -5.29 -3.84
N ALA A 201 -32.10 -5.24 -3.04
CA ALA A 201 -32.14 -4.39 -1.86
C ALA A 201 -31.33 -4.99 -0.71
N TYR A 202 -30.43 -4.17 -0.11
CA TYR A 202 -29.63 -4.49 1.06
C TYR A 202 -29.95 -3.47 2.17
N PRO A 203 -31.09 -3.58 2.84
CA PRO A 203 -31.46 -2.66 3.90
C PRO A 203 -30.72 -2.96 5.19
N VAL A 204 -30.45 -1.88 5.96
CA VAL A 204 -30.00 -1.92 7.34
C VAL A 204 -30.74 -0.84 8.14
N PHE A 205 -31.05 -1.13 9.40
CA PHE A 205 -31.49 -0.12 10.34
C PHE A 205 -30.32 0.70 10.87
N CYS A 206 -30.51 1.97 11.05
CA CYS A 206 -29.52 2.87 11.62
C CYS A 206 -30.19 4.13 12.17
N ASP A 207 -29.66 4.72 13.23
CA ASP A 207 -29.99 6.06 13.68
C ASP A 207 -28.87 7.01 13.19
N LEU A 208 -28.91 7.38 11.89
CA LEU A 208 -27.82 8.14 11.27
C LEU A 208 -27.83 9.61 11.68
N ASP A 209 -29.02 10.19 11.92
CA ASP A 209 -29.14 11.59 12.34
C ASP A 209 -29.19 11.78 13.85
N ASN A 210 -29.11 10.68 14.61
CA ASN A 210 -29.01 10.62 16.07
C ASN A 210 -30.18 11.33 16.78
N ASP A 211 -31.39 11.14 16.23
CA ASP A 211 -32.62 11.71 16.78
C ASP A 211 -33.35 10.70 17.70
N GLY A 212 -32.89 9.46 17.77
CA GLY A 212 -33.39 8.38 18.59
C GLY A 212 -34.43 7.49 17.91
N ASP A 213 -34.72 7.72 16.63
CA ASP A 213 -35.59 6.91 15.77
C ASP A 213 -34.73 6.07 14.84
N GLN A 214 -35.13 4.84 14.54
CA GLN A 214 -34.44 4.04 13.54
C GLN A 214 -34.79 4.48 12.12
N ASP A 215 -33.76 4.72 11.32
CA ASP A 215 -33.83 4.97 9.89
C ASP A 215 -33.54 3.68 9.10
N ILE A 216 -33.68 3.72 7.77
CA ILE A 216 -33.28 2.60 6.91
C ILE A 216 -32.34 3.10 5.82
N LEU A 217 -31.13 2.54 5.80
CA LEU A 217 -30.21 2.70 4.71
C LEU A 217 -30.25 1.46 3.81
N ALA A 218 -30.58 1.62 2.53
CA ALA A 218 -30.72 0.51 1.60
C ALA A 218 -29.68 0.60 0.47
N GLY A 219 -28.82 -0.41 0.39
CA GLY A 219 -27.94 -0.64 -0.73
C GLY A 219 -28.67 -1.23 -1.93
N ARG A 220 -28.03 -1.25 -3.10
CA ARG A 220 -28.62 -1.71 -4.37
C ARG A 220 -27.54 -2.21 -5.36
N ASP A 221 -28.00 -2.87 -6.43
CA ASP A 221 -27.12 -3.35 -7.50
C ASP A 221 -26.48 -2.24 -8.35
N SER A 222 -27.10 -1.08 -8.41
CA SER A 222 -26.57 0.10 -9.08
C SER A 222 -25.81 0.97 -8.08
N HIS A 223 -25.06 1.96 -8.58
CA HIS A 223 -24.25 2.84 -7.73
C HIS A 223 -25.05 3.55 -6.62
N GLY A 224 -24.51 3.57 -5.41
CA GLY A 224 -24.99 4.37 -4.28
C GLY A 224 -26.02 3.66 -3.41
N PHE A 225 -26.61 4.45 -2.52
CA PHE A 225 -27.58 4.02 -1.51
C PHE A 225 -28.87 4.83 -1.64
N ILE A 226 -29.96 4.29 -1.08
CA ILE A 226 -31.18 5.05 -0.79
C ILE A 226 -31.36 5.10 0.71
N TYR A 227 -31.44 6.29 1.27
CA TYR A 227 -31.64 6.53 2.68
C TYR A 227 -33.07 6.97 2.93
N TYR A 228 -33.81 6.16 3.68
CA TYR A 228 -35.17 6.42 4.14
C TYR A 228 -35.11 6.90 5.57
N GLN A 229 -35.11 8.22 5.75
CA GLN A 229 -35.12 8.86 7.08
C GLN A 229 -36.50 8.71 7.71
N ASN A 230 -36.53 8.32 8.98
CA ASN A 230 -37.75 8.36 9.79
C ASN A 230 -37.94 9.78 10.32
N THR A 231 -38.89 10.51 9.82
CA THR A 231 -39.24 11.89 10.25
C THR A 231 -40.43 11.88 11.20
N GLY A 232 -40.81 10.72 11.70
CA GLY A 232 -41.94 10.53 12.60
C GLY A 232 -41.58 10.62 14.08
N THR A 233 -41.82 9.54 14.77
CA THR A 233 -41.44 9.31 16.17
C THR A 233 -41.15 7.81 16.35
N PRO A 234 -40.42 7.37 17.40
CA PRO A 234 -40.14 5.93 17.63
C PRO A 234 -41.39 5.05 17.61
N SER A 235 -42.57 5.56 18.01
CA SER A 235 -43.84 4.82 18.04
C SER A 235 -44.74 5.06 16.81
N ALA A 236 -44.30 5.82 15.81
CA ALA A 236 -45.06 6.11 14.58
C ALA A 236 -44.12 6.59 13.45
N ALA A 237 -43.44 5.68 12.83
CA ALA A 237 -42.47 5.95 11.79
C ALA A 237 -43.12 6.62 10.53
N VAL A 238 -42.44 7.63 9.99
CA VAL A 238 -42.82 8.31 8.74
C VAL A 238 -41.59 8.39 7.83
N TRP A 239 -41.54 7.50 6.88
CA TRP A 239 -40.39 7.33 5.99
C TRP A 239 -40.31 8.40 4.90
N GLN A 240 -39.17 9.07 4.76
CA GLN A 240 -38.88 10.06 3.73
C GLN A 240 -37.48 9.80 3.14
N GLU A 241 -37.39 9.72 1.80
CA GLU A 241 -36.07 9.65 1.15
C GLU A 241 -35.27 10.93 1.39
N ASN A 242 -34.02 10.76 1.84
CA ASN A 242 -33.06 11.85 2.03
C ASN A 242 -31.77 11.59 1.23
N PRO A 243 -31.73 11.99 -0.07
CA PRO A 243 -30.55 11.74 -0.92
C PRO A 243 -29.35 12.63 -0.57
N ALA A 244 -29.52 13.63 0.32
CA ALA A 244 -28.44 14.54 0.66
C ALA A 244 -27.41 13.89 1.59
N ALA A 245 -27.79 12.94 2.45
CA ALA A 245 -26.95 12.30 3.43
C ALA A 245 -25.72 11.58 2.81
N PHE A 246 -25.87 11.04 1.60
CA PHE A 246 -24.81 10.32 0.88
C PHE A 246 -24.37 11.04 -0.41
N SER A 247 -24.71 12.34 -0.53
CA SER A 247 -24.40 13.16 -1.70
C SER A 247 -22.93 13.52 -1.74
N GLY A 248 -22.03 12.98 -2.18
CA GLY A 248 -20.56 13.27 -2.17
C GLY A 248 -19.71 12.04 -2.22
N LEU A 249 -20.34 10.89 -1.98
CA LEU A 249 -19.73 9.60 -2.25
C LEU A 249 -19.72 9.41 -3.77
N GLY A 250 -18.56 9.56 -4.40
CA GLY A 250 -18.34 9.32 -5.83
C GLY A 250 -18.34 7.83 -6.16
N MET A 251 -19.44 7.12 -5.83
CA MET A 251 -19.49 5.66 -5.92
C MET A 251 -19.48 5.15 -7.36
N THR A 252 -18.59 4.24 -7.64
CA THR A 252 -18.46 3.55 -8.92
C THR A 252 -18.70 2.04 -8.80
N THR A 253 -18.93 1.54 -7.59
CA THR A 253 -19.12 0.12 -7.27
C THR A 253 -20.56 -0.33 -7.45
N TYR A 254 -20.75 -1.64 -7.66
CA TYR A 254 -22.03 -2.29 -7.81
C TYR A 254 -22.31 -3.22 -6.63
N TRP A 255 -23.59 -3.52 -6.36
CA TRP A 255 -24.02 -4.45 -5.32
C TRP A 255 -23.57 -4.02 -3.92
N ASN A 256 -23.79 -2.74 -3.61
CA ASN A 256 -23.34 -2.15 -2.35
C ASN A 256 -24.22 -2.63 -1.20
N SER A 257 -23.66 -3.38 -0.26
CA SER A 257 -24.32 -3.81 0.97
C SER A 257 -23.78 -3.02 2.16
N PRO A 258 -24.49 -1.96 2.62
CA PRO A 258 -24.00 -1.09 3.67
C PRO A 258 -24.24 -1.65 5.07
N ASP A 259 -23.47 -1.12 6.02
CA ASP A 259 -23.79 -1.08 7.43
C ASP A 259 -23.27 0.22 8.06
N ILE A 260 -23.86 0.64 9.19
CA ILE A 260 -23.51 1.87 9.92
C ILE A 260 -23.11 1.48 11.36
N ALA A 261 -21.86 1.82 11.72
CA ALA A 261 -21.34 1.60 13.07
C ALA A 261 -20.35 2.70 13.44
N ASP A 262 -20.30 3.11 14.70
CA ASP A 262 -19.23 3.98 15.23
C ASP A 262 -17.97 3.12 15.43
N LEU A 263 -17.01 3.23 14.50
CA LEU A 263 -15.77 2.47 14.52
C LEU A 263 -14.56 3.26 15.01
N ASN A 264 -14.74 4.55 15.30
CA ASN A 264 -13.66 5.41 15.79
C ASN A 264 -13.93 5.96 17.20
N GLY A 265 -15.11 5.69 17.79
CA GLY A 265 -15.48 6.08 19.14
C GLY A 265 -15.87 7.56 19.28
N ASP A 266 -16.24 8.24 18.19
CA ASP A 266 -16.58 9.67 18.21
C ASP A 266 -18.10 9.92 18.43
N GLY A 267 -18.90 8.86 18.45
CA GLY A 267 -20.35 8.90 18.67
C GLY A 267 -21.15 9.17 17.39
N LEU A 268 -20.53 9.14 16.21
CA LEU A 268 -21.21 9.24 14.92
C LEU A 268 -21.15 7.89 14.19
N GLY A 269 -22.21 7.53 13.50
CA GLY A 269 -22.19 6.33 12.66
C GLY A 269 -21.28 6.52 11.45
N ASP A 270 -20.30 5.64 11.31
CA ASP A 270 -19.44 5.49 10.14
C ASP A 270 -20.07 4.51 9.14
N LEU A 271 -19.70 4.61 7.85
CA LEU A 271 -20.23 3.75 6.80
C LEU A 271 -19.21 2.69 6.40
N VAL A 272 -19.60 1.42 6.51
CA VAL A 272 -18.89 0.29 5.88
C VAL A 272 -19.81 -0.36 4.88
N PHE A 273 -19.28 -0.77 3.73
CA PHE A 273 -20.07 -1.53 2.78
C PHE A 273 -19.23 -2.52 1.99
N GLY A 274 -19.84 -3.67 1.70
CA GLY A 274 -19.32 -4.64 0.76
C GLY A 274 -19.78 -4.37 -0.66
N THR A 275 -19.08 -4.98 -1.62
CA THR A 275 -19.33 -4.80 -3.06
C THR A 275 -19.38 -6.14 -3.79
N ALA A 276 -19.74 -6.11 -5.09
CA ALA A 276 -19.76 -7.31 -5.93
C ALA A 276 -18.38 -7.98 -6.05
N SER A 277 -17.32 -7.18 -5.99
CA SER A 277 -15.97 -7.68 -6.17
C SER A 277 -15.01 -6.88 -5.29
N GLY A 278 -14.48 -7.47 -4.26
CA GLY A 278 -13.38 -6.90 -3.59
C GLY A 278 -13.55 -6.52 -2.12
N PRO A 279 -12.58 -5.81 -1.58
CA PRO A 279 -12.48 -5.52 -0.17
C PRO A 279 -13.60 -4.58 0.31
N LEU A 280 -13.87 -4.64 1.61
CA LEU A 280 -14.81 -3.73 2.27
C LEU A 280 -14.37 -2.28 2.09
N GLN A 281 -15.34 -1.40 1.87
CA GLN A 281 -15.12 0.04 1.78
C GLN A 281 -15.51 0.70 3.10
N TYR A 282 -14.65 1.56 3.62
CA TYR A 282 -14.87 2.26 4.89
C TYR A 282 -14.79 3.77 4.72
N TYR A 283 -15.78 4.46 5.25
CA TYR A 283 -15.87 5.91 5.25
C TYR A 283 -16.22 6.42 6.65
N VAL A 284 -15.32 7.21 7.22
CA VAL A 284 -15.56 7.89 8.48
C VAL A 284 -16.50 9.07 8.27
N ASN A 285 -17.46 9.24 9.19
CA ASN A 285 -18.31 10.42 9.24
C ASN A 285 -17.58 11.55 9.95
N THR A 286 -17.03 12.48 9.20
CA THR A 286 -16.34 13.68 9.72
C THR A 286 -17.25 14.90 9.88
N GLY A 287 -18.55 14.73 9.67
CA GLY A 287 -19.55 15.78 9.73
C GLY A 287 -20.21 15.92 11.08
N SER A 288 -21.53 15.76 11.11
CA SER A 288 -22.36 15.71 12.30
C SER A 288 -23.54 14.77 12.03
N ALA A 289 -24.20 14.30 13.07
CA ALA A 289 -25.41 13.48 12.92
C ALA A 289 -26.44 14.07 11.94
N ALA A 290 -26.77 15.34 12.04
CA ALA A 290 -27.73 16.01 11.15
C ALA A 290 -27.18 16.33 9.74
N ALA A 291 -25.87 16.24 9.52
CA ALA A 291 -25.23 16.54 8.24
C ALA A 291 -23.94 15.71 8.09
N PRO A 292 -24.03 14.42 7.77
CA PRO A 292 -22.87 13.54 7.62
C PRO A 292 -21.97 14.02 6.47
N ALA A 293 -20.65 13.86 6.66
CA ALA A 293 -19.64 14.14 5.67
C ALA A 293 -18.61 13.00 5.65
N TRP A 294 -18.50 12.34 4.53
CA TRP A 294 -17.80 11.06 4.41
C TRP A 294 -16.37 11.23 3.93
N GLN A 295 -15.42 10.64 4.67
CA GLN A 295 -14.01 10.55 4.30
C GLN A 295 -13.61 9.08 4.19
N ALA A 296 -13.13 8.67 3.02
CA ALA A 296 -12.63 7.31 2.80
C ALA A 296 -11.40 7.02 3.64
N ILE A 297 -11.38 5.84 4.25
CA ILE A 297 -10.24 5.28 4.99
C ILE A 297 -9.90 3.93 4.37
N THR A 298 -8.70 3.80 3.85
CA THR A 298 -8.24 2.57 3.18
C THR A 298 -7.44 1.66 4.10
N SER A 299 -7.01 2.13 5.27
CA SER A 299 -6.09 1.39 6.14
C SER A 299 -6.75 0.32 7.01
N LEU A 300 -8.04 0.44 7.35
CA LEU A 300 -8.68 -0.48 8.30
C LEU A 300 -9.07 -1.82 7.65
N PHE A 301 -9.67 -1.77 6.46
CA PHE A 301 -10.06 -2.96 5.68
C PHE A 301 -9.25 -3.08 4.39
N GLY A 302 -8.27 -2.19 4.22
CA GLY A 302 -7.41 -2.14 3.05
C GLY A 302 -6.18 -3.03 3.20
N GLY A 303 -5.43 -3.13 2.10
CA GLY A 303 -4.22 -3.94 2.03
C GLY A 303 -4.47 -5.33 1.46
N VAL A 304 -5.72 -5.76 1.26
CA VAL A 304 -6.00 -6.93 0.44
C VAL A 304 -5.70 -6.59 -1.01
N ILE A 305 -4.73 -7.26 -1.57
CA ILE A 305 -4.45 -7.15 -3.01
C ILE A 305 -5.44 -8.03 -3.76
N ASP A 306 -6.32 -7.38 -4.51
CA ASP A 306 -7.28 -7.99 -5.41
C ASP A 306 -7.13 -7.34 -6.79
N VAL A 307 -6.70 -8.10 -7.76
CA VAL A 307 -6.45 -7.59 -9.11
C VAL A 307 -7.71 -7.58 -9.99
N GLY A 308 -8.86 -8.01 -9.47
CA GLY A 308 -10.14 -7.99 -10.17
C GLY A 308 -10.38 -9.20 -11.06
N GLY A 309 -9.97 -10.38 -10.64
CA GLY A 309 -10.16 -11.69 -11.26
C GLY A 309 -9.00 -12.18 -12.11
N ALA A 310 -8.77 -13.49 -12.05
CA ALA A 310 -7.75 -14.23 -12.77
C ALA A 310 -6.36 -13.59 -12.66
N SER A 311 -5.86 -13.50 -11.43
CA SER A 311 -4.53 -12.94 -11.14
C SER A 311 -3.41 -13.74 -11.81
N SER A 312 -2.43 -13.04 -12.39
CA SER A 312 -1.22 -13.62 -12.96
C SER A 312 -0.01 -12.82 -12.48
N PRO A 313 0.45 -13.05 -11.23
CA PRO A 313 1.48 -12.25 -10.59
C PRO A 313 2.87 -12.50 -11.19
N VAL A 314 3.68 -11.45 -11.21
CA VAL A 314 5.12 -11.46 -11.41
C VAL A 314 5.77 -10.45 -10.48
N PHE A 315 7.01 -10.72 -10.06
CA PHE A 315 7.80 -9.82 -9.25
C PHE A 315 8.96 -9.26 -10.05
N TYR A 316 9.21 -7.96 -9.91
CA TYR A 316 10.30 -7.25 -10.57
C TYR A 316 10.57 -5.94 -9.81
N ASP A 317 11.83 -5.58 -9.60
CA ASP A 317 12.23 -4.26 -9.11
C ASP A 317 11.99 -3.24 -10.25
N PHE A 318 10.76 -2.71 -10.31
CA PHE A 318 10.30 -1.93 -11.47
C PHE A 318 10.67 -0.45 -11.37
N ASP A 319 10.75 0.10 -10.15
CA ASP A 319 11.11 1.49 -9.93
C ASP A 319 12.60 1.68 -9.59
N GLY A 320 13.35 0.59 -9.40
CA GLY A 320 14.79 0.58 -9.23
C GLY A 320 15.25 0.96 -7.83
N ASP A 321 14.42 0.76 -6.81
CA ASP A 321 14.74 1.08 -5.42
C ASP A 321 15.39 -0.08 -4.66
N GLY A 322 15.40 -1.28 -5.23
CA GLY A 322 16.14 -2.46 -4.77
C GLY A 322 15.26 -3.49 -4.07
N ASP A 323 13.96 -3.28 -3.95
CA ASP A 323 13.01 -4.30 -3.51
C ASP A 323 12.09 -4.74 -4.67
N LEU A 324 11.41 -5.87 -4.49
CA LEU A 324 10.59 -6.44 -5.55
C LEU A 324 9.17 -5.87 -5.49
N ASP A 325 8.73 -5.31 -6.60
CA ASP A 325 7.36 -4.86 -6.82
C ASP A 325 6.48 -5.99 -7.36
N LEU A 326 5.18 -5.88 -7.15
CA LEU A 326 4.18 -6.80 -7.66
C LEU A 326 3.49 -6.24 -8.90
N ILE A 327 3.54 -6.99 -9.99
CA ILE A 327 2.82 -6.67 -11.21
C ILE A 327 1.93 -7.85 -11.56
N SER A 328 0.65 -7.61 -11.82
CA SER A 328 -0.28 -8.70 -12.16
C SER A 328 -1.19 -8.33 -13.32
N GLY A 329 -1.36 -9.26 -14.22
CA GLY A 329 -2.43 -9.21 -15.19
C GLY A 329 -3.77 -9.56 -14.57
N SER A 330 -4.87 -9.17 -15.21
CA SER A 330 -6.23 -9.39 -14.73
C SER A 330 -7.17 -9.95 -15.80
N GLN A 331 -8.32 -10.47 -15.36
CA GLN A 331 -9.40 -10.92 -16.25
C GLN A 331 -9.92 -9.82 -17.18
N LEU A 332 -9.89 -8.57 -16.77
CA LEU A 332 -10.38 -7.44 -17.56
C LEU A 332 -9.40 -7.00 -18.65
N GLY A 333 -8.21 -7.60 -18.73
CA GLY A 333 -7.20 -7.28 -19.75
C GLY A 333 -6.26 -6.13 -19.39
N ASN A 334 -6.40 -5.55 -18.22
CA ASN A 334 -5.50 -4.51 -17.70
C ASN A 334 -4.37 -5.11 -16.83
N ILE A 335 -3.35 -4.31 -16.61
CA ILE A 335 -2.24 -4.65 -15.74
C ILE A 335 -2.33 -3.82 -14.46
N LYS A 336 -2.24 -4.49 -13.33
CA LYS A 336 -2.13 -3.90 -12.01
C LYS A 336 -0.67 -3.86 -11.59
N TYR A 337 -0.26 -2.73 -11.03
CA TYR A 337 1.08 -2.51 -10.50
C TYR A 337 0.98 -2.00 -9.07
N TYR A 338 1.65 -2.67 -8.17
CA TYR A 338 1.77 -2.34 -6.76
C TYR A 338 3.24 -2.16 -6.44
N ALA A 339 3.64 -0.91 -6.19
CA ALA A 339 4.99 -0.61 -5.73
C ALA A 339 5.17 -1.10 -4.29
N ASN A 340 6.30 -1.73 -4.00
CA ASN A 340 6.67 -2.06 -2.64
C ASN A 340 7.29 -0.83 -1.98
N THR A 341 6.53 -0.14 -1.15
CA THR A 341 6.97 1.05 -0.40
C THR A 341 7.45 0.72 1.00
N GLY A 342 7.52 -0.55 1.32
CA GLY A 342 7.98 -1.07 2.60
C GLY A 342 9.49 -1.24 2.66
N ASN A 343 9.90 -2.42 2.97
CA ASN A 343 11.29 -2.88 2.86
C ASN A 343 11.29 -4.36 2.49
N PRO A 344 12.41 -4.93 2.04
CA PRO A 344 12.47 -6.31 1.58
C PRO A 344 11.93 -7.37 2.57
N HIS A 345 12.05 -7.13 3.88
CA HIS A 345 11.56 -8.07 4.92
C HIS A 345 10.13 -7.81 5.38
N SER A 346 9.54 -6.66 4.99
CA SER A 346 8.19 -6.26 5.37
C SER A 346 7.60 -5.43 4.25
N PRO A 347 7.17 -6.08 3.15
CA PRO A 347 6.63 -5.38 2.00
C PRO A 347 5.33 -4.63 2.35
N ALA A 348 5.20 -3.44 1.78
CA ALA A 348 4.00 -2.62 1.89
C ALA A 348 3.61 -2.13 0.48
N TRP A 349 2.44 -2.48 0.04
CA TRP A 349 2.02 -2.34 -1.34
C TRP A 349 1.22 -1.07 -1.60
N ASP A 350 1.65 -0.25 -2.58
CA ASP A 350 0.92 0.94 -3.04
C ASP A 350 0.53 0.81 -4.52
N GLU A 351 -0.78 0.86 -4.81
CA GLU A 351 -1.27 0.68 -6.18
C GLU A 351 -0.92 1.90 -7.05
N ASN A 352 -0.12 1.69 -8.08
CA ASN A 352 0.28 2.69 -9.08
C ASN A 352 0.00 2.24 -10.52
N SER A 353 -1.15 1.62 -10.74
CA SER A 353 -1.53 1.03 -12.05
C SER A 353 -1.63 2.05 -13.18
N GLY A 354 -1.61 3.35 -12.89
CA GLY A 354 -1.63 4.41 -13.89
C GLY A 354 -0.47 4.38 -14.88
N TYR A 355 0.69 3.82 -14.49
CA TYR A 355 1.85 3.64 -15.36
C TYR A 355 1.56 2.67 -16.52
N PHE A 356 0.75 1.63 -16.26
CA PHE A 356 0.34 0.61 -17.23
C PHE A 356 -0.97 0.96 -17.96
N SER A 357 -1.55 2.13 -17.76
CA SER A 357 -2.86 2.52 -18.31
C SER A 357 -2.94 2.54 -19.84
N SER A 358 -1.82 2.50 -20.54
CA SER A 358 -1.77 2.38 -22.01
C SER A 358 -1.84 0.93 -22.50
N ILE A 359 -1.79 -0.05 -21.60
CA ILE A 359 -1.90 -1.48 -21.89
C ILE A 359 -3.32 -1.93 -21.57
N ASP A 360 -4.08 -2.30 -22.61
CA ASP A 360 -5.44 -2.83 -22.49
C ASP A 360 -5.68 -3.83 -23.62
N HIS A 361 -5.67 -5.13 -23.28
CA HIS A 361 -5.81 -6.25 -24.20
C HIS A 361 -7.06 -7.09 -23.86
N SER A 362 -8.20 -6.54 -24.17
CA SER A 362 -9.54 -7.15 -24.21
C SER A 362 -9.96 -8.01 -23.02
N ILE A 363 -9.32 -9.14 -22.75
CA ILE A 363 -9.69 -10.09 -21.66
C ILE A 363 -8.48 -10.97 -21.32
N TYR A 364 -8.25 -11.21 -20.02
CA TYR A 364 -7.24 -12.11 -19.46
C TYR A 364 -5.81 -11.74 -19.89
N ALA A 365 -5.34 -10.60 -19.44
CA ALA A 365 -3.93 -10.25 -19.63
C ALA A 365 -3.04 -11.11 -18.70
N ALA A 366 -1.95 -11.62 -19.25
CA ALA A 366 -0.82 -12.15 -18.49
C ALA A 366 0.43 -11.37 -18.88
N VAL A 367 1.27 -11.00 -17.91
CA VAL A 367 2.40 -10.11 -18.11
C VAL A 367 3.73 -10.80 -17.85
N ALA A 368 4.73 -10.47 -18.66
CA ALA A 368 6.13 -10.71 -18.36
C ALA A 368 6.88 -9.38 -18.46
N ILE A 369 7.76 -9.10 -17.49
CA ILE A 369 8.54 -7.86 -17.40
C ILE A 369 10.02 -8.17 -17.53
N GLY A 370 10.76 -7.34 -18.25
CA GLY A 370 12.21 -7.43 -18.39
C GLY A 370 12.76 -6.45 -19.41
N ASP A 371 14.01 -6.04 -19.28
CA ASP A 371 14.69 -5.16 -20.26
C ASP A 371 15.08 -5.96 -21.50
N VAL A 372 14.14 -6.13 -22.43
CA VAL A 372 14.29 -6.95 -23.65
C VAL A 372 15.24 -6.32 -24.66
N ASN A 373 15.42 -5.01 -24.60
CA ASN A 373 16.22 -4.27 -25.57
C ASN A 373 17.52 -3.68 -24.97
N ASN A 374 17.78 -3.95 -23.67
CA ASN A 374 18.94 -3.50 -22.91
C ASN A 374 19.14 -1.96 -22.98
N ASP A 375 18.04 -1.22 -22.85
CA ASP A 375 18.08 0.25 -22.76
C ASP A 375 17.99 0.77 -21.31
N GLY A 376 17.96 -0.13 -20.33
CA GLY A 376 17.91 0.14 -18.90
C GLY A 376 16.49 0.39 -18.37
N LEU A 377 15.46 0.12 -19.18
CA LEU A 377 14.04 0.23 -18.77
C LEU A 377 13.36 -1.13 -18.97
N PRO A 378 12.62 -1.62 -17.96
CA PRO A 378 11.90 -2.89 -18.11
C PRO A 378 10.75 -2.76 -19.12
N ASP A 379 10.78 -3.58 -20.17
CA ASP A 379 9.72 -3.71 -21.17
C ASP A 379 8.66 -4.72 -20.71
N ALA A 380 7.52 -4.81 -21.41
CA ALA A 380 6.46 -5.76 -21.11
C ALA A 380 6.11 -6.63 -22.34
N ILE A 381 5.93 -7.93 -22.12
CA ILE A 381 5.26 -8.84 -23.07
C ILE A 381 3.92 -9.25 -22.45
N ILE A 382 2.85 -8.98 -23.19
CA ILE A 382 1.47 -9.26 -22.72
C ILE A 382 0.90 -10.41 -23.54
N GLY A 383 0.38 -11.41 -22.84
CA GLY A 383 -0.40 -12.48 -23.43
C GLY A 383 -1.90 -12.24 -23.25
N ASP A 384 -2.70 -12.75 -24.19
CA ASP A 384 -4.16 -12.65 -24.17
C ASP A 384 -4.87 -14.02 -24.21
N LEU A 385 -6.20 -13.99 -24.00
CA LEU A 385 -7.08 -15.18 -24.11
C LEU A 385 -7.02 -15.85 -25.49
N SER A 386 -6.72 -15.11 -26.55
CA SER A 386 -6.67 -15.61 -27.94
C SER A 386 -5.37 -16.33 -28.28
N GLY A 387 -4.38 -16.30 -27.37
CA GLY A 387 -3.07 -16.90 -27.58
C GLY A 387 -2.09 -16.03 -28.31
N ASN A 388 -2.33 -14.71 -28.37
CA ASN A 388 -1.41 -13.74 -28.94
C ASN A 388 -0.42 -13.24 -27.88
N LEU A 389 0.73 -12.76 -28.34
CA LEU A 389 1.73 -12.06 -27.54
C LEU A 389 2.00 -10.68 -28.14
N PHE A 390 2.01 -9.65 -27.27
CA PHE A 390 2.23 -8.25 -27.66
C PHE A 390 3.45 -7.71 -26.93
N PHE A 391 4.35 -7.08 -27.65
CA PHE A 391 5.52 -6.42 -27.08
C PHE A 391 5.23 -4.94 -26.86
N HIS A 392 5.41 -4.49 -25.63
CA HIS A 392 5.26 -3.09 -25.22
C HIS A 392 6.60 -2.57 -24.71
N ARG A 393 7.17 -1.63 -25.45
CA ARG A 393 8.39 -0.95 -25.03
C ARG A 393 8.09 0.06 -23.94
N ASN A 394 8.90 0.05 -22.89
CA ASN A 394 8.92 1.10 -21.90
C ASN A 394 9.66 2.33 -22.43
N THR A 395 9.04 3.51 -22.35
CA THR A 395 9.60 4.77 -22.85
C THR A 395 10.11 5.69 -21.73
N GLY A 396 10.04 5.22 -20.46
CA GLY A 396 10.25 6.03 -19.26
C GLY A 396 9.07 6.95 -18.89
N PHE A 397 8.01 6.96 -19.73
CA PHE A 397 6.78 7.74 -19.52
C PHE A 397 5.51 6.88 -19.67
N GLY A 398 5.67 5.56 -19.69
CA GLY A 398 4.66 4.57 -19.96
C GLY A 398 5.02 3.68 -21.13
N PHE A 399 4.15 2.75 -21.46
CA PHE A 399 4.38 1.72 -22.47
C PHE A 399 3.86 2.08 -23.86
N GLN A 400 4.54 1.62 -24.90
CA GLN A 400 4.14 1.74 -26.29
C GLN A 400 4.23 0.40 -27.01
N GLU A 401 3.12 -0.09 -27.56
CA GLU A 401 3.12 -1.31 -28.36
C GLU A 401 4.01 -1.17 -29.60
N GLN A 402 4.86 -2.19 -29.84
CA GLN A 402 5.72 -2.27 -31.02
C GLN A 402 5.51 -3.59 -31.77
N ALA A 403 4.84 -3.51 -32.92
CA ALA A 403 4.63 -4.67 -33.75
C ALA A 403 5.94 -5.13 -34.43
N GLY A 404 6.13 -6.45 -34.56
CA GLY A 404 7.23 -7.06 -35.29
C GLY A 404 8.53 -7.27 -34.50
N VAL A 405 8.54 -6.98 -33.20
CA VAL A 405 9.63 -7.38 -32.29
C VAL A 405 9.52 -8.88 -31.99
N LEU A 406 8.31 -9.35 -31.70
CA LEU A 406 8.04 -10.79 -31.58
C LEU A 406 7.75 -11.41 -32.97
N PRO A 407 8.19 -12.67 -33.25
CA PRO A 407 7.76 -13.39 -34.42
C PRO A 407 6.24 -13.66 -34.35
N PRO A 408 5.58 -14.06 -35.44
CA PRO A 408 4.20 -14.49 -35.40
C PRO A 408 4.06 -15.75 -34.54
N ILE A 409 3.74 -15.60 -33.28
CA ILE A 409 3.52 -16.66 -32.29
C ILE A 409 2.03 -16.94 -32.20
N ALA A 410 1.62 -18.19 -32.46
CA ALA A 410 0.25 -18.65 -32.29
C ALA A 410 0.24 -19.79 -31.29
N LEU A 411 -0.13 -19.50 -30.04
CA LEU A 411 -0.16 -20.49 -28.96
C LEU A 411 -1.45 -21.31 -28.91
N GLY A 412 -2.47 -20.90 -29.65
CA GLY A 412 -3.74 -21.62 -29.78
C GLY A 412 -4.83 -21.23 -28.80
N GLY A 413 -4.55 -20.38 -27.88
CA GLY A 413 -5.41 -19.85 -26.82
C GLY A 413 -4.65 -19.65 -25.54
N TRP A 414 -5.08 -18.71 -24.72
CA TRP A 414 -4.53 -18.37 -23.40
C TRP A 414 -3.00 -18.37 -23.36
N SER A 415 -2.38 -17.24 -23.63
CA SER A 415 -0.92 -17.12 -23.63
C SER A 415 -0.43 -16.54 -22.32
N VAL A 416 0.53 -17.21 -21.69
CA VAL A 416 1.16 -16.74 -20.44
C VAL A 416 2.67 -16.67 -20.66
N PRO A 417 3.22 -15.47 -20.97
CA PRO A 417 4.64 -15.28 -21.18
C PRO A 417 5.44 -15.24 -19.87
N ARG A 418 6.73 -15.62 -19.96
CA ARG A 418 7.78 -15.37 -18.96
C ARG A 418 9.07 -15.00 -19.69
N LEU A 419 9.79 -14.04 -19.13
CA LEU A 419 11.11 -13.60 -19.61
C LEU A 419 12.17 -14.04 -18.61
N LEU A 420 13.18 -14.75 -19.07
CA LEU A 420 14.32 -15.19 -18.27
C LEU A 420 15.47 -15.57 -19.22
N ASP A 421 16.71 -15.51 -18.75
CA ASP A 421 17.90 -16.02 -19.45
C ASP A 421 17.94 -17.55 -19.26
N MET A 422 17.31 -18.28 -20.19
CA MET A 422 17.09 -19.73 -20.07
C MET A 422 18.35 -20.56 -20.39
N ASP A 423 19.25 -20.02 -21.22
CA ASP A 423 20.49 -20.70 -21.63
C ASP A 423 21.76 -20.08 -21.03
N PHE A 424 21.59 -19.05 -20.18
CA PHE A 424 22.66 -18.36 -19.45
C PHE A 424 23.69 -17.65 -20.38
N ASP A 425 23.23 -17.12 -21.51
CA ASP A 425 24.08 -16.38 -22.45
C ASP A 425 24.07 -14.85 -22.20
N GLY A 426 23.21 -14.36 -21.28
CA GLY A 426 23.15 -12.97 -20.79
C GLY A 426 22.11 -12.12 -21.49
N ASP A 427 21.26 -12.69 -22.35
CA ASP A 427 20.08 -12.01 -22.84
C ASP A 427 18.78 -12.75 -22.45
N LEU A 428 17.65 -12.03 -22.49
CA LEU A 428 16.38 -12.58 -22.07
C LEU A 428 15.74 -13.40 -23.17
N ASP A 429 15.34 -14.60 -22.80
CA ASP A 429 14.54 -15.53 -23.61
C ASP A 429 13.06 -15.44 -23.24
N LEU A 430 12.21 -16.05 -24.09
CA LEU A 430 10.76 -16.07 -23.91
C LEU A 430 10.26 -17.52 -23.76
N VAL A 431 9.64 -17.81 -22.63
CA VAL A 431 8.85 -19.03 -22.44
C VAL A 431 7.38 -18.65 -22.39
N ALA A 432 6.52 -19.40 -23.05
CA ALA A 432 5.08 -19.16 -23.03
C ALA A 432 4.29 -20.45 -22.79
N GLY A 433 3.43 -20.41 -21.77
CA GLY A 433 2.38 -21.41 -21.53
C GLY A 433 1.16 -21.16 -22.40
N ASN A 434 0.33 -22.19 -22.60
CA ASN A 434 -0.84 -22.11 -23.44
C ASN A 434 -2.08 -22.85 -22.87
N GLU A 435 -3.24 -22.65 -23.52
CA GLU A 435 -4.51 -23.29 -23.15
C GLU A 435 -4.44 -24.83 -23.13
N ALA A 436 -3.65 -25.42 -24.00
CA ALA A 436 -3.52 -26.87 -24.10
C ALA A 436 -2.65 -27.50 -22.99
N GLY A 437 -2.11 -26.68 -22.05
CA GLY A 437 -1.26 -27.17 -20.97
C GLY A 437 0.21 -27.36 -21.33
N ASN A 438 0.65 -26.87 -22.47
CA ASN A 438 2.02 -27.04 -22.95
C ASN A 438 2.81 -25.74 -22.86
N LEU A 439 4.17 -25.88 -22.87
CA LEU A 439 5.09 -24.76 -22.91
C LEU A 439 5.80 -24.68 -24.26
N ARG A 440 6.07 -23.45 -24.69
CA ARG A 440 6.95 -23.16 -25.83
C ARG A 440 8.11 -22.29 -25.41
N TYR A 441 9.29 -22.56 -25.95
CA TYR A 441 10.51 -21.81 -25.69
C TYR A 441 11.00 -21.15 -26.96
N TYR A 442 11.29 -19.86 -26.85
CA TYR A 442 11.85 -19.02 -27.90
C TYR A 442 13.15 -18.43 -27.37
N GLU A 443 14.28 -18.97 -27.86
CA GLU A 443 15.62 -18.48 -27.56
C GLU A 443 15.87 -17.17 -28.31
N ASN A 444 16.46 -16.20 -27.63
CA ASN A 444 16.92 -14.97 -28.27
C ASN A 444 18.31 -15.18 -28.81
N GLN A 445 18.42 -15.54 -30.10
CA GLN A 445 19.69 -15.73 -30.81
C GLN A 445 20.25 -14.42 -31.41
N GLY A 446 19.77 -13.28 -30.96
CA GLY A 446 20.16 -11.96 -31.43
C GLY A 446 21.27 -11.33 -30.60
N SER A 447 20.96 -10.23 -30.00
CA SER A 447 21.77 -9.58 -28.97
C SER A 447 20.83 -8.88 -28.00
N PRO A 448 21.27 -8.55 -26.77
CA PRO A 448 20.44 -7.84 -25.82
C PRO A 448 19.77 -6.57 -26.36
N GLN A 449 20.38 -5.88 -27.36
CA GLN A 449 19.82 -4.66 -27.98
C GLN A 449 18.92 -4.91 -29.19
N THR A 450 19.00 -6.10 -29.77
CA THR A 450 18.27 -6.46 -31.01
C THR A 450 17.87 -7.93 -30.94
N PRO A 451 16.80 -8.27 -30.17
CA PRO A 451 16.41 -9.65 -30.02
C PRO A 451 15.98 -10.32 -31.33
N ALA A 452 16.32 -11.59 -31.48
CA ALA A 452 15.99 -12.42 -32.63
C ALA A 452 15.49 -13.80 -32.17
N TRP A 453 14.20 -13.89 -31.95
CA TRP A 453 13.52 -15.03 -31.33
C TRP A 453 13.46 -16.26 -32.27
N VAL A 454 13.96 -17.40 -31.80
CA VAL A 454 13.95 -18.69 -32.51
C VAL A 454 13.28 -19.76 -31.63
N GLU A 455 12.23 -20.39 -32.12
CA GLU A 455 11.55 -21.46 -31.38
C GLU A 455 12.46 -22.71 -31.28
N ILE A 456 12.75 -23.13 -30.05
CA ILE A 456 13.47 -24.36 -29.72
C ILE A 456 12.45 -25.45 -29.42
N THR A 457 12.11 -26.22 -30.44
CA THR A 457 11.10 -27.26 -30.37
C THR A 457 11.56 -28.44 -29.51
N GLY A 458 10.66 -28.92 -28.63
CA GLY A 458 10.91 -30.10 -27.80
C GLY A 458 11.78 -29.84 -26.56
N TYR A 459 12.09 -28.60 -26.20
CA TYR A 459 12.87 -28.24 -25.02
C TYR A 459 12.21 -28.75 -23.73
N PHE A 460 10.91 -28.55 -23.58
CA PHE A 460 10.11 -29.05 -22.46
C PHE A 460 9.61 -30.50 -22.65
N GLY A 461 9.99 -31.13 -23.76
CA GLY A 461 9.64 -32.53 -24.04
C GLY A 461 8.15 -32.82 -24.07
N THR A 462 7.70 -33.64 -23.11
CA THR A 462 6.30 -34.05 -22.97
C THR A 462 5.64 -33.47 -21.74
N ILE A 463 6.15 -32.35 -21.19
CA ILE A 463 5.50 -31.66 -20.06
C ILE A 463 4.13 -31.17 -20.55
N ASP A 464 3.09 -31.61 -19.84
CA ASP A 464 1.69 -31.26 -20.05
C ASP A 464 1.06 -31.10 -18.66
N VAL A 465 0.65 -29.86 -18.33
CA VAL A 465 0.08 -29.53 -17.00
C VAL A 465 -1.44 -29.66 -16.96
N GLY A 466 -2.06 -30.12 -18.05
CA GLY A 466 -3.51 -30.32 -18.20
C GLY A 466 -4.17 -29.25 -19.04
N SER A 467 -4.50 -28.11 -18.53
CA SER A 467 -5.07 -26.98 -19.29
C SER A 467 -4.68 -25.65 -18.67
N ASN A 468 -4.51 -24.63 -19.49
CA ASN A 468 -4.11 -23.29 -19.08
C ASN A 468 -2.82 -23.29 -18.26
N CYS A 469 -1.70 -23.55 -18.95
CA CYS A 469 -0.39 -23.55 -18.33
C CYS A 469 0.04 -22.13 -17.92
N VAL A 470 0.23 -21.91 -16.63
CA VAL A 470 0.83 -20.68 -16.07
C VAL A 470 2.19 -21.02 -15.49
N PRO A 471 3.29 -20.84 -16.23
CA PRO A 471 4.62 -21.21 -15.77
C PRO A 471 5.26 -20.15 -14.88
N THR A 472 6.14 -20.56 -13.99
CA THR A 472 7.17 -19.74 -13.34
C THR A 472 8.44 -20.58 -13.19
N PHE A 473 9.58 -19.93 -13.03
CA PHE A 473 10.88 -20.58 -12.96
C PHE A 473 11.69 -20.08 -11.78
N GLY A 474 12.51 -20.95 -11.19
CA GLY A 474 13.42 -20.65 -10.11
C GLY A 474 14.35 -21.83 -9.85
N ASP A 475 15.49 -21.61 -9.22
CA ASP A 475 16.40 -22.66 -8.74
C ASP A 475 15.84 -23.16 -7.38
N LEU A 476 15.12 -24.28 -7.41
CA LEU A 476 14.41 -24.82 -6.23
C LEU A 476 15.22 -25.87 -5.47
N ASP A 477 16.29 -26.39 -6.07
CA ASP A 477 17.14 -27.40 -5.43
C ASP A 477 18.59 -26.93 -5.21
N GLY A 478 18.91 -25.68 -5.59
CA GLY A 478 20.18 -25.03 -5.34
C GLY A 478 21.32 -25.51 -6.25
N ASP A 479 20.99 -26.09 -7.42
CA ASP A 479 22.01 -26.63 -8.35
C ASP A 479 22.42 -25.63 -9.44
N GLY A 480 21.75 -24.44 -9.48
CA GLY A 480 22.09 -23.31 -10.35
C GLY A 480 21.43 -23.35 -11.70
N ASP A 481 20.50 -24.27 -11.97
CA ASP A 481 19.69 -24.24 -13.17
C ASP A 481 18.20 -23.91 -12.90
N TRP A 482 17.43 -23.58 -13.95
CA TRP A 482 16.04 -23.18 -13.83
C TRP A 482 15.11 -24.39 -13.68
N ASP A 483 14.43 -24.51 -12.54
CA ASP A 483 13.33 -25.43 -12.33
C ASP A 483 11.99 -24.80 -12.74
N LEU A 484 10.99 -25.62 -13.02
CA LEU A 484 9.66 -25.21 -13.47
C LEU A 484 8.62 -25.49 -12.41
N VAL A 485 7.85 -24.49 -12.05
CA VAL A 485 6.54 -24.63 -11.39
C VAL A 485 5.48 -24.13 -12.35
N ALA A 486 4.42 -24.91 -12.55
CA ALA A 486 3.32 -24.47 -13.40
C ALA A 486 1.96 -24.75 -12.75
N GLY A 487 1.09 -23.76 -12.81
CA GLY A 487 -0.30 -23.90 -12.41
C GLY A 487 -1.23 -24.20 -13.57
N ASN A 488 -2.43 -24.66 -13.27
CA ASN A 488 -3.45 -25.04 -14.26
C ASN A 488 -4.85 -24.53 -13.89
N ILE A 489 -5.81 -24.69 -14.81
CA ILE A 489 -7.20 -24.23 -14.67
C ILE A 489 -7.95 -24.83 -13.47
N ILE A 490 -7.59 -26.05 -13.04
CA ILE A 490 -8.25 -26.70 -11.90
C ILE A 490 -7.59 -26.35 -10.55
N GLY A 491 -6.70 -25.36 -10.54
CA GLY A 491 -6.09 -24.84 -9.32
C GLY A 491 -4.89 -25.64 -8.80
N ASN A 492 -4.39 -26.64 -9.52
CA ASN A 492 -3.26 -27.44 -9.08
C ASN A 492 -1.92 -26.89 -9.56
N LEU A 493 -0.87 -27.16 -8.79
CA LEU A 493 0.52 -26.94 -9.15
C LEU A 493 1.21 -28.23 -9.59
N VAL A 494 2.07 -28.13 -10.58
CA VAL A 494 3.04 -29.16 -10.96
C VAL A 494 4.45 -28.59 -10.88
N CYS A 495 5.40 -29.39 -10.44
CA CYS A 495 6.82 -29.00 -10.32
C CYS A 495 7.69 -30.00 -11.07
N TYR A 496 8.65 -29.49 -11.82
CA TYR A 496 9.68 -30.26 -12.51
C TYR A 496 11.04 -29.66 -12.21
N LEU A 497 11.90 -30.44 -11.59
CA LEU A 497 13.32 -30.10 -11.42
C LEU A 497 14.08 -30.41 -12.71
N ARG A 498 14.94 -29.50 -13.10
CA ARG A 498 15.84 -29.71 -14.24
C ARG A 498 16.99 -30.61 -13.83
N GLN A 499 17.32 -31.58 -14.62
CA GLN A 499 18.49 -32.46 -14.42
C GLN A 499 19.28 -32.58 -15.71
N GLY A 500 20.23 -31.69 -15.89
CA GLY A 500 21.01 -31.54 -17.10
C GLY A 500 20.15 -31.11 -18.30
N MET A 501 19.90 -31.98 -19.26
CA MET A 501 19.02 -31.67 -20.42
C MET A 501 17.59 -32.18 -20.26
N GLY A 502 17.22 -32.72 -19.11
CA GLY A 502 15.90 -33.32 -18.87
C GLY A 502 15.13 -32.67 -17.73
N TRP A 503 13.80 -32.96 -17.68
CA TRP A 503 12.90 -32.50 -16.64
C TRP A 503 12.40 -33.69 -15.83
N VAL A 504 12.49 -33.63 -14.50
CA VAL A 504 12.05 -34.68 -13.58
C VAL A 504 10.93 -34.16 -12.68
N ALA A 505 9.76 -34.76 -12.71
CA ALA A 505 8.63 -34.34 -11.90
C ALA A 505 8.92 -34.49 -10.41
N ASN A 506 8.69 -33.40 -9.65
CA ASN A 506 8.69 -33.41 -8.19
C ASN A 506 7.24 -33.26 -7.71
N THR A 507 6.70 -34.32 -7.08
CA THR A 507 5.31 -34.37 -6.62
C THR A 507 5.13 -34.02 -5.15
N THR A 508 6.20 -33.66 -4.46
CA THR A 508 6.21 -33.46 -3.00
C THR A 508 6.36 -32.00 -2.59
N LEU A 509 7.08 -31.20 -3.36
CA LEU A 509 7.47 -29.84 -2.96
C LEU A 509 6.24 -28.91 -2.76
N PHE A 510 5.23 -29.01 -3.60
CA PHE A 510 3.99 -28.22 -3.52
C PHE A 510 2.74 -29.09 -3.24
N ALA A 511 2.93 -30.29 -2.65
CA ALA A 511 1.80 -31.18 -2.38
C ALA A 511 0.81 -30.55 -1.39
N GLY A 512 -0.47 -30.47 -1.76
CA GLY A 512 -1.51 -29.86 -0.91
C GLY A 512 -1.65 -28.35 -1.04
N ILE A 513 -0.79 -27.68 -1.83
CA ILE A 513 -0.96 -26.28 -2.21
C ILE A 513 -1.77 -26.24 -3.52
N SER A 514 -2.89 -25.55 -3.49
CA SER A 514 -3.79 -25.38 -4.65
C SER A 514 -4.70 -24.17 -4.43
N THR A 515 -5.28 -23.66 -5.51
CA THR A 515 -6.42 -22.73 -5.48
C THR A 515 -7.71 -23.45 -5.90
N ASP A 516 -8.83 -22.79 -5.80
CA ASP A 516 -10.10 -23.34 -6.30
C ASP A 516 -10.10 -23.48 -7.83
N GLN A 517 -9.56 -22.49 -8.53
CA GLN A 517 -9.40 -22.46 -10.00
C GLN A 517 -8.23 -21.55 -10.40
N ASN A 518 -7.65 -21.82 -11.58
CA ASN A 518 -6.65 -20.99 -12.24
C ASN A 518 -5.43 -20.66 -11.37
N ALA A 519 -4.73 -21.70 -10.88
CA ALA A 519 -3.49 -21.49 -10.17
C ALA A 519 -2.46 -20.72 -11.02
N ALA A 520 -1.99 -19.59 -10.54
CA ALA A 520 -0.98 -18.76 -11.20
C ALA A 520 0.22 -18.52 -10.26
N PRO A 521 1.23 -19.42 -10.26
CA PRO A 521 2.37 -19.30 -9.38
C PRO A 521 3.35 -18.21 -9.84
N ALA A 522 3.96 -17.53 -8.86
CA ALA A 522 5.15 -16.70 -9.01
C ALA A 522 6.15 -17.07 -7.91
N LEU A 523 7.41 -17.21 -8.26
CA LEU A 523 8.50 -17.47 -7.33
C LEU A 523 9.36 -16.22 -7.17
N ALA A 524 9.63 -15.84 -5.94
CA ALA A 524 10.50 -14.71 -5.59
C ALA A 524 10.98 -14.88 -4.14
N ASP A 525 12.19 -14.47 -3.85
CA ASP A 525 12.69 -14.32 -2.48
C ASP A 525 12.18 -12.96 -1.95
N LEU A 526 10.99 -12.96 -1.34
CA LEU A 526 10.33 -11.72 -0.88
C LEU A 526 10.78 -11.27 0.51
N ASP A 527 11.39 -12.16 1.30
CA ASP A 527 11.89 -11.81 2.61
C ASP A 527 13.42 -11.81 2.71
N LEU A 528 14.09 -11.98 1.56
CA LEU A 528 15.54 -11.98 1.40
C LEU A 528 16.27 -12.95 2.34
N ASP A 529 15.68 -14.11 2.62
CA ASP A 529 16.33 -15.16 3.42
C ASP A 529 17.18 -16.12 2.57
N GLY A 530 17.17 -15.95 1.25
CA GLY A 530 17.99 -16.67 0.27
C GLY A 530 17.32 -17.88 -0.34
N ASP A 531 16.05 -18.15 -0.03
CA ASP A 531 15.24 -19.13 -0.73
C ASP A 531 14.04 -18.47 -1.46
N LEU A 532 13.47 -19.18 -2.42
CA LEU A 532 12.37 -18.66 -3.21
C LEU A 532 11.03 -18.97 -2.52
N ASP A 533 10.26 -17.93 -2.21
CA ASP A 533 8.89 -18.02 -1.74
C ASP A 533 7.91 -18.25 -2.91
N LEU A 534 6.71 -18.70 -2.58
CA LEU A 534 5.63 -18.88 -3.55
C LEU A 534 4.50 -17.88 -3.33
N THR A 535 4.23 -17.06 -4.32
CA THR A 535 2.94 -16.35 -4.45
C THR A 535 2.05 -17.11 -5.40
N LEU A 536 0.79 -17.28 -5.03
CA LEU A 536 -0.18 -18.03 -5.82
C LEU A 536 -1.42 -17.17 -6.09
N GLY A 537 -1.61 -16.77 -7.33
CA GLY A 537 -2.80 -16.10 -7.81
C GLY A 537 -3.91 -17.08 -8.16
N ASP A 538 -5.16 -16.64 -8.15
CA ASP A 538 -6.35 -17.44 -8.40
C ASP A 538 -7.33 -16.80 -9.40
N TYR A 539 -8.46 -17.50 -9.63
CA TYR A 539 -9.53 -17.01 -10.50
C TYR A 539 -10.26 -15.79 -9.95
N ASP A 540 -10.40 -15.66 -8.64
CA ASP A 540 -11.11 -14.55 -8.01
C ASP A 540 -10.28 -13.26 -7.99
N GLY A 541 -8.97 -13.33 -8.27
CA GLY A 541 -8.05 -12.20 -8.35
C GLY A 541 -7.28 -11.97 -7.06
N THR A 542 -7.42 -12.84 -6.08
CA THR A 542 -6.69 -12.77 -4.83
C THR A 542 -5.31 -13.41 -4.94
N LEU A 543 -4.45 -13.09 -3.98
CA LEU A 543 -3.09 -13.62 -3.88
C LEU A 543 -2.90 -14.31 -2.54
N SER A 544 -2.41 -15.55 -2.58
CA SER A 544 -1.94 -16.28 -1.40
C SER A 544 -0.43 -16.35 -1.39
N PHE A 545 0.18 -16.10 -0.25
CA PHE A 545 1.61 -16.17 -0.06
C PHE A 545 2.00 -17.38 0.80
N TYR A 546 3.04 -18.05 0.38
CA TYR A 546 3.61 -19.20 1.08
C TYR A 546 5.11 -18.96 1.24
N ARG A 547 5.50 -18.75 2.49
CA ARG A 547 6.90 -18.61 2.85
C ARG A 547 7.61 -19.96 2.74
N ASN A 548 8.73 -19.98 2.05
CA ASN A 548 9.60 -21.15 2.01
C ASN A 548 10.42 -21.21 3.30
N GLY A 549 10.46 -22.33 3.94
CA GLY A 549 11.19 -22.51 5.19
C GLY A 549 12.35 -23.49 5.05
N LEU A 550 12.86 -23.75 3.85
CA LEU A 550 13.97 -24.69 3.65
C LEU A 550 15.24 -24.23 4.38
N TYR A 551 15.45 -22.92 4.52
CA TYR A 551 16.56 -22.34 5.26
C TYR A 551 16.17 -21.76 6.63
N SER A 552 14.89 -21.65 6.98
CA SER A 552 14.42 -21.15 8.29
C SER A 552 14.75 -22.07 9.49
N ALA A 553 15.46 -23.18 9.26
CA ALA A 553 15.99 -24.02 10.35
C ALA A 553 17.11 -23.35 11.15
N ASP A 554 17.66 -22.26 10.65
CA ASP A 554 18.68 -21.47 11.32
C ASP A 554 18.04 -20.28 12.02
N ALA A 555 17.90 -20.33 13.34
CA ALA A 555 17.54 -19.16 14.13
C ALA A 555 18.60 -18.07 13.89
N LEU A 556 18.32 -17.16 12.97
CA LEU A 556 19.16 -16.00 12.71
C LEU A 556 18.79 -14.91 13.72
N ASN A 557 19.51 -14.85 14.82
CA ASN A 557 19.23 -13.91 15.90
C ASN A 557 19.51 -12.47 15.46
N PRO A 558 18.55 -11.53 15.61
CA PRO A 558 18.77 -10.12 15.28
C PRO A 558 19.73 -9.44 16.26
N PRO A 559 20.32 -8.30 15.87
CA PRO A 559 21.00 -7.41 16.80
C PRO A 559 20.08 -7.02 17.97
N GLN A 560 20.62 -6.47 19.04
CA GLN A 560 19.85 -6.13 20.23
C GLN A 560 20.02 -4.64 20.58
N ASN A 561 19.05 -4.06 21.29
CA ASN A 561 19.16 -2.77 21.97
C ASN A 561 19.62 -1.60 21.08
N LEU A 562 18.99 -1.44 19.90
CA LEU A 562 19.27 -0.33 18.99
C LEU A 562 18.95 1.01 19.66
N SER A 563 19.89 1.94 19.58
CA SER A 563 19.78 3.28 20.16
C SER A 563 20.30 4.32 19.20
N VAL A 564 19.81 5.56 19.30
CA VAL A 564 20.28 6.69 18.50
C VAL A 564 20.77 7.84 19.40
N THR A 565 21.86 8.48 19.00
CA THR A 565 22.42 9.67 19.65
C THR A 565 22.77 10.72 18.60
N PHE A 566 22.77 12.00 19.00
CA PHE A 566 23.00 13.15 18.10
C PHE A 566 24.22 13.94 18.60
N THR A 567 25.32 13.99 17.82
CA THR A 567 26.50 14.81 18.15
C THR A 567 27.48 14.88 16.97
N PRO A 568 27.41 15.79 16.06
CA PRO A 568 26.24 16.53 15.54
C PRO A 568 25.37 15.69 14.58
N ASN A 569 25.89 14.55 14.14
CA ASN A 569 25.21 13.62 13.22
C ASN A 569 24.39 12.58 14.00
N ALA A 570 23.41 11.98 13.34
CA ALA A 570 22.71 10.83 13.90
C ALA A 570 23.65 9.63 13.93
N ARG A 571 23.90 9.09 15.11
CA ARG A 571 24.69 7.88 15.32
C ARG A 571 23.80 6.83 15.95
N ILE A 572 23.64 5.71 15.26
CA ILE A 572 23.00 4.52 15.81
C ILE A 572 24.05 3.57 16.42
N ALA A 573 23.66 2.88 17.48
CA ALA A 573 24.49 1.86 18.12
C ALA A 573 23.59 0.72 18.61
N TRP A 574 24.11 -0.51 18.55
CA TRP A 574 23.39 -1.73 18.92
C TRP A 574 24.29 -2.72 19.64
N GLU A 575 23.70 -3.76 20.17
CA GLU A 575 24.41 -4.87 20.77
C GLU A 575 24.43 -6.08 19.83
N PRO A 576 25.43 -6.97 19.93
CA PRO A 576 25.48 -8.17 19.12
C PRO A 576 24.22 -9.05 19.28
N PRO A 577 23.89 -9.90 18.29
CA PRO A 577 22.87 -10.91 18.42
C PRO A 577 23.09 -11.82 19.63
N ASN A 578 22.00 -12.29 20.24
CA ASN A 578 22.06 -13.31 21.27
C ASN A 578 22.73 -14.58 20.73
N ALA A 579 23.45 -15.31 21.59
CA ALA A 579 24.04 -16.61 21.24
C ALA A 579 22.91 -17.61 20.88
N GLY A 580 23.14 -18.45 19.86
CA GLY A 580 22.19 -19.48 19.45
C GLY A 580 21.85 -19.49 17.97
N SER A 581 22.35 -18.53 17.17
CA SER A 581 22.30 -18.65 15.70
C SER A 581 23.13 -19.85 15.27
N THR A 582 22.57 -20.65 14.38
CA THR A 582 23.18 -21.86 13.86
C THR A 582 24.11 -21.58 12.66
N SER A 583 23.92 -20.44 11.99
CA SER A 583 24.74 -19.97 10.88
C SER A 583 25.85 -19.01 11.36
N PRO A 584 27.04 -19.05 10.75
CA PRO A 584 28.13 -18.11 11.05
C PRO A 584 27.76 -16.66 10.72
N PHE A 585 27.97 -15.75 11.69
CA PHE A 585 27.79 -14.33 11.52
C PHE A 585 28.84 -13.73 10.58
N GLU A 586 28.44 -12.85 9.68
CA GLU A 586 29.31 -12.16 8.71
C GLU A 586 29.41 -10.66 8.96
N ALA A 587 28.28 -9.94 9.02
CA ALA A 587 28.23 -8.48 9.12
C ALA A 587 26.88 -8.00 9.70
N TYR A 588 26.70 -6.68 9.83
CA TYR A 588 25.41 -6.02 10.02
C TYR A 588 25.04 -5.28 8.74
N GLY A 589 23.80 -5.41 8.30
CA GLY A 589 23.19 -4.61 7.28
C GLY A 589 22.62 -3.33 7.90
N ILE A 590 22.88 -2.16 7.31
CA ILE A 590 22.41 -0.86 7.78
C ILE A 590 21.48 -0.26 6.73
N TYR A 591 20.27 0.09 7.14
CA TYR A 591 19.26 0.71 6.31
C TYR A 591 18.85 2.05 6.90
N LEU A 592 18.57 3.03 6.05
CA LEU A 592 18.05 4.35 6.40
C LEU A 592 16.84 4.66 5.53
N ASP A 593 15.71 4.96 6.16
CA ASP A 593 14.44 5.25 5.48
C ASP A 593 14.04 4.19 4.43
N GLY A 594 14.29 2.91 4.79
CA GLY A 594 14.04 1.76 3.94
C GLY A 594 15.13 1.44 2.92
N LEU A 595 16.14 2.30 2.74
CA LEU A 595 17.21 2.10 1.76
C LEU A 595 18.47 1.49 2.38
N PHE A 596 19.05 0.49 1.72
CA PHE A 596 20.33 -0.09 2.12
C PHE A 596 21.45 0.96 2.03
N VAL A 597 22.19 1.15 3.13
CA VAL A 597 23.26 2.15 3.22
C VAL A 597 24.64 1.51 3.20
N ALA A 598 24.83 0.46 4.00
CA ALA A 598 26.15 -0.15 4.15
C ALA A 598 26.12 -1.49 4.91
N GLU A 599 27.20 -2.24 4.75
CA GLU A 599 27.56 -3.35 5.63
C GLU A 599 28.67 -2.94 6.58
N THR A 600 28.63 -3.44 7.84
CA THR A 600 29.68 -3.19 8.83
C THR A 600 29.78 -4.35 9.82
N THR A 601 30.98 -4.57 10.37
CA THR A 601 31.18 -5.44 11.53
C THR A 601 31.26 -4.67 12.84
N ALA A 602 31.17 -3.33 12.78
CA ALA A 602 31.11 -2.46 13.97
C ALA A 602 29.72 -2.55 14.62
N LEU A 603 29.62 -2.15 15.86
CA LEU A 603 28.37 -2.09 16.63
C LEU A 603 27.75 -0.69 16.63
N GLU A 604 28.11 0.14 15.67
CA GLU A 604 27.65 1.50 15.53
C GLU A 604 27.81 1.99 14.09
N TRP A 605 26.94 2.93 13.69
CA TRP A 605 27.00 3.62 12.41
C TRP A 605 26.63 5.10 12.57
N THR A 606 27.25 5.98 11.77
CA THR A 606 26.94 7.40 11.78
C THR A 606 26.47 7.84 10.41
N PHE A 607 25.31 8.48 10.36
CA PHE A 607 24.75 9.08 9.16
C PHE A 607 25.18 10.54 9.06
N ASP A 608 25.93 10.90 8.03
CA ASP A 608 26.46 12.24 7.84
C ASP A 608 25.49 13.14 7.07
N GLY A 609 25.38 14.40 7.47
CA GLY A 609 24.68 15.44 6.71
C GLY A 609 23.16 15.50 6.88
N MET A 610 22.60 14.85 7.89
CA MET A 610 21.15 14.70 8.14
C MET A 610 20.53 15.83 9.01
N ALA A 611 21.05 17.06 8.96
CA ALA A 611 20.50 18.16 9.76
C ALA A 611 19.32 18.85 9.04
N ASP A 612 18.22 18.13 8.81
CA ASP A 612 17.11 18.58 7.94
C ASP A 612 15.77 18.79 8.66
N GLY A 613 15.65 18.34 9.91
CA GLY A 613 14.41 18.42 10.69
C GLY A 613 13.36 17.36 10.35
N TRP A 614 13.73 16.35 9.55
CA TRP A 614 12.84 15.28 9.14
C TRP A 614 12.79 14.16 10.17
N GLN A 615 11.72 13.39 10.11
CA GLN A 615 11.66 12.09 10.76
C GLN A 615 12.38 11.08 9.86
N HIS A 616 13.31 10.36 10.44
CA HIS A 616 14.05 9.27 9.80
C HIS A 616 13.82 7.97 10.57
N SER A 617 13.98 6.85 9.88
CA SER A 617 14.04 5.53 10.48
C SER A 617 15.33 4.83 10.07
N ALA A 618 15.93 4.08 10.98
CA ALA A 618 17.02 3.18 10.64
C ALA A 618 16.71 1.78 11.12
N CYS A 619 17.06 0.80 10.27
CA CYS A 619 17.03 -0.61 10.59
C CYS A 619 18.44 -1.18 10.63
N VAL A 620 18.66 -2.14 11.50
CA VAL A 620 19.90 -2.92 11.57
C VAL A 620 19.55 -4.40 11.59
N THR A 621 20.13 -5.15 10.66
CA THR A 621 20.03 -6.61 10.58
C THR A 621 21.35 -7.27 10.95
N ALA A 622 21.34 -8.52 11.32
CA ALA A 622 22.55 -9.35 11.42
C ALA A 622 22.60 -10.28 10.19
N ARG A 623 23.67 -10.18 9.43
CA ARG A 623 23.92 -11.01 8.24
C ARG A 623 24.73 -12.24 8.61
N TYR A 624 24.26 -13.38 8.17
CA TYR A 624 24.86 -14.70 8.36
C TYR A 624 25.11 -15.35 7.00
N ILE A 625 25.91 -16.40 6.95
CA ILE A 625 26.10 -17.14 5.68
C ILE A 625 24.76 -17.66 5.12
N ALA A 626 23.80 -17.99 5.99
CA ALA A 626 22.50 -18.52 5.61
C ALA A 626 21.42 -17.43 5.33
N GLY A 627 21.75 -16.12 5.45
CA GLY A 627 20.79 -15.06 5.22
C GLY A 627 20.84 -13.92 6.24
N GLU A 628 19.86 -13.04 6.26
CA GLU A 628 19.72 -11.93 7.21
C GLU A 628 18.68 -12.24 8.30
N SER A 629 18.92 -11.68 9.49
CA SER A 629 17.96 -11.73 10.59
C SER A 629 16.81 -10.75 10.34
N VAL A 630 15.70 -10.89 11.08
CA VAL A 630 14.73 -9.83 11.21
C VAL A 630 15.40 -8.52 11.65
N PRO A 631 15.00 -7.34 11.12
CA PRO A 631 15.58 -6.06 11.49
C PRO A 631 15.18 -5.65 12.92
N ILE A 632 16.02 -4.85 13.55
CA ILE A 632 15.62 -4.00 14.67
C ILE A 632 15.57 -2.57 14.19
N GLU A 633 14.53 -1.84 14.56
CA GLU A 633 14.25 -0.51 14.03
C GLU A 633 14.26 0.56 15.10
N ILE A 634 14.62 1.80 14.72
CA ILE A 634 14.51 2.99 15.54
C ILE A 634 14.16 4.19 14.66
N SER A 635 13.18 5.00 15.10
CA SER A 635 12.82 6.23 14.42
C SER A 635 13.18 7.45 15.27
N TRP A 636 13.57 8.56 14.61
CA TRP A 636 13.91 9.80 15.28
C TRP A 636 13.58 11.00 14.39
N THR A 637 13.53 12.18 15.01
CA THR A 637 13.46 13.44 14.25
C THR A 637 14.76 14.20 14.47
N MET A 638 15.46 14.57 13.40
CA MET A 638 16.67 15.37 13.48
C MET A 638 16.36 16.76 14.02
N PRO A 639 17.19 17.32 14.91
CA PRO A 639 17.06 18.71 15.29
C PRO A 639 17.18 19.62 14.06
N TYR A 640 16.30 20.60 13.97
CA TYR A 640 16.35 21.58 12.89
C TYR A 640 17.24 22.77 13.28
N HIS A 641 18.30 23.01 12.50
CA HIS A 641 19.32 24.01 12.72
C HIS A 641 19.21 25.10 11.67
N ASN A 642 18.43 26.15 11.95
CA ASN A 642 18.26 27.25 11.00
C ASN A 642 19.53 28.12 10.91
N PRO A 643 19.87 28.60 9.70
CA PRO A 643 20.95 29.54 9.50
C PRO A 643 20.62 30.94 10.08
N PRO A 644 21.61 31.76 10.31
CA PRO A 644 21.41 33.18 10.56
C PRO A 644 20.63 33.84 9.41
N LEU A 645 19.76 34.77 9.74
CA LEU A 645 18.89 35.46 8.79
C LEU A 645 19.44 36.83 8.41
N ASP A 646 19.03 37.34 7.25
CA ASP A 646 19.26 38.71 6.78
C ASP A 646 20.74 39.18 6.91
N PRO A 647 21.75 38.42 6.43
CA PRO A 647 23.14 38.84 6.52
C PRO A 647 23.35 40.11 5.71
N GLY A 648 24.06 41.06 6.30
CA GLY A 648 24.37 42.33 5.70
C GLY A 648 25.78 42.82 6.08
N TYR A 649 26.22 43.92 5.49
CA TYR A 649 27.48 44.54 5.85
C TYR A 649 27.46 46.06 5.64
N GLU A 650 28.29 46.75 6.39
CA GLU A 650 28.61 48.14 6.17
C GLU A 650 30.12 48.34 5.93
N LEU A 651 30.47 49.24 5.00
CA LEU A 651 31.87 49.54 4.66
C LEU A 651 32.29 50.82 5.31
N PHE A 652 33.37 50.76 6.11
CA PHE A 652 34.07 51.91 6.66
C PHE A 652 35.43 52.06 5.98
N SER A 653 36.13 53.18 6.21
CA SER A 653 37.40 53.41 5.57
C SER A 653 38.54 52.50 6.07
N ASP A 654 38.36 51.85 7.22
CA ASP A 654 39.39 51.09 7.96
C ASP A 654 38.89 49.71 8.42
N HIS A 655 37.57 49.39 8.25
CA HIS A 655 37.01 48.12 8.64
C HIS A 655 35.72 47.78 7.84
N ILE A 656 35.27 46.56 7.92
CA ILE A 656 33.97 46.07 7.42
C ILE A 656 33.18 45.54 8.62
N GLU A 657 32.00 46.07 8.84
CA GLU A 657 31.07 45.55 9.82
C GLU A 657 30.10 44.58 9.13
N VAL A 658 30.03 43.33 9.59
CA VAL A 658 29.14 42.29 9.10
C VAL A 658 28.10 42.02 10.16
N PHE A 659 26.82 41.95 9.80
CA PHE A 659 25.72 41.75 10.73
C PHE A 659 24.67 40.80 10.18
N TRP A 660 23.87 40.21 11.09
CA TRP A 660 22.80 39.28 10.77
C TRP A 660 21.69 39.34 11.81
N SER A 661 20.59 38.62 11.53
CA SER A 661 19.51 38.35 12.49
C SER A 661 19.61 36.93 13.04
N ALA A 662 19.15 36.73 14.27
CA ALA A 662 19.12 35.41 14.89
C ALA A 662 18.23 34.41 14.10
N PRO A 663 18.62 33.11 14.05
CA PRO A 663 17.79 32.04 13.49
C PRO A 663 16.40 32.00 14.14
N GLN A 664 15.37 31.76 13.36
CA GLN A 664 14.02 31.61 13.88
C GLN A 664 13.49 30.21 13.56
N GLY A 665 12.80 29.56 14.52
CA GLY A 665 12.16 28.26 14.32
C GLY A 665 13.09 27.04 14.44
N SER A 666 14.35 27.22 14.90
CA SER A 666 15.22 26.10 15.27
C SER A 666 14.66 25.37 16.49
N THR A 667 14.75 24.03 16.49
CA THR A 667 14.39 23.20 17.64
C THR A 667 15.56 22.95 18.57
N ALA A 668 16.80 23.16 18.10
CA ALA A 668 18.02 23.12 18.90
C ALA A 668 18.32 24.48 19.52
N GLU A 669 18.97 24.50 20.71
CA GLU A 669 19.39 25.73 21.38
C GLU A 669 20.67 26.31 20.74
N LEU A 670 20.61 27.58 20.37
CA LEU A 670 21.75 28.30 19.81
C LEU A 670 22.83 28.48 20.87
N ALA A 671 24.08 28.18 20.54
CA ALA A 671 25.25 28.43 21.39
C ALA A 671 25.95 29.71 21.04
N GLU A 672 26.33 29.90 19.77
CA GLU A 672 27.11 31.07 19.28
C GLU A 672 27.03 31.14 17.75
N TYR A 673 27.68 32.10 17.14
CA TYR A 673 27.88 32.20 15.70
C TYR A 673 29.36 32.01 15.37
N GLN A 674 29.64 31.34 14.27
CA GLN A 674 30.98 31.20 13.70
C GLN A 674 31.02 31.91 12.36
N VAL A 675 31.92 32.89 12.23
CA VAL A 675 32.11 33.67 11.02
C VAL A 675 33.43 33.29 10.37
N TYR A 676 33.32 32.79 9.15
CA TYR A 676 34.47 32.47 8.31
C TYR A 676 34.66 33.56 7.26
N VAL A 677 35.91 33.96 7.04
CA VAL A 677 36.33 34.92 6.01
C VAL A 677 37.34 34.23 5.11
N ASP A 678 37.03 34.15 3.80
CA ASP A 678 37.86 33.45 2.81
C ASP A 678 38.20 32.01 3.24
N SER A 679 37.18 31.29 3.76
CA SER A 679 37.26 29.93 4.28
C SER A 679 38.10 29.72 5.54
N ALA A 680 38.50 30.80 6.24
CA ALA A 680 39.18 30.68 7.53
C ALA A 680 38.27 31.19 8.66
N LEU A 681 38.19 30.45 9.77
CA LEU A 681 37.45 30.90 10.97
C LEU A 681 38.05 32.23 11.43
N PHE A 682 37.23 33.27 11.39
CA PHE A 682 37.65 34.64 11.73
C PHE A 682 37.18 35.05 13.12
N CYS A 683 35.96 34.74 13.49
CA CYS A 683 35.38 35.14 14.77
C CYS A 683 34.34 34.10 15.25
N GLU A 684 34.30 33.88 16.56
CA GLU A 684 33.20 33.20 17.27
C GLU A 684 32.56 34.25 18.19
N THR A 685 31.24 34.39 18.14
CA THR A 685 30.54 35.46 18.88
C THR A 685 29.10 35.03 19.23
N THR A 686 28.57 35.56 20.32
CA THR A 686 27.17 35.50 20.69
C THR A 686 26.40 36.74 20.21
N ASP A 687 27.12 37.78 19.72
CA ASP A 687 26.53 38.99 19.18
C ASP A 687 26.00 38.76 17.74
N LEU A 688 25.23 39.66 17.23
CA LEU A 688 24.66 39.61 15.90
C LEU A 688 25.47 40.38 14.86
N ASP A 689 26.74 40.62 15.18
CA ASP A 689 27.70 41.33 14.31
C ASP A 689 29.12 40.83 14.52
N CYS A 690 29.98 41.13 13.53
CA CYS A 690 31.43 40.87 13.58
C CYS A 690 32.15 41.89 12.71
N THR A 691 33.28 42.44 13.23
CA THR A 691 34.06 43.49 12.55
C THR A 691 35.32 42.91 11.92
N ILE A 692 35.43 42.97 10.58
CA ILE A 692 36.66 42.63 9.86
C ILE A 692 37.58 43.86 9.85
N THR A 693 38.67 43.79 10.62
CA THR A 693 39.63 44.92 10.77
C THR A 693 40.70 44.87 9.70
N ASP A 694 41.21 46.02 9.30
CA ASP A 694 42.29 46.24 8.32
C ASP A 694 42.04 45.54 6.95
N PRO A 695 40.87 45.67 6.32
CA PRO A 695 40.59 45.04 5.04
C PRO A 695 41.41 45.67 3.90
N GLN A 696 41.84 44.82 2.94
CA GLN A 696 42.66 45.26 1.81
C GLN A 696 41.80 45.84 0.68
N ALA A 697 42.09 47.05 0.25
CA ALA A 697 41.40 47.71 -0.87
C ALA A 697 41.57 46.94 -2.17
N GLY A 698 40.49 46.66 -2.87
CA GLY A 698 40.43 45.86 -4.08
C GLY A 698 40.29 44.35 -3.87
N HIS A 699 40.26 43.88 -2.62
CA HIS A 699 40.01 42.49 -2.29
C HIS A 699 38.49 42.21 -2.17
N THR A 700 38.07 41.04 -2.65
CA THR A 700 36.68 40.54 -2.46
C THR A 700 36.70 39.50 -1.37
N TYR A 701 36.07 39.78 -0.25
CA TYR A 701 35.94 38.90 0.88
C TYR A 701 34.74 37.99 0.69
N PHE A 702 34.93 36.68 0.90
CA PHE A 702 33.86 35.73 0.98
C PHE A 702 33.59 35.43 2.45
N VAL A 703 32.41 35.80 2.93
CA VAL A 703 32.07 35.69 4.34
C VAL A 703 30.94 34.69 4.49
N GLU A 704 31.13 33.66 5.35
CA GLU A 704 30.18 32.63 5.70
C GLU A 704 29.85 32.71 7.19
N ILE A 705 28.59 32.82 7.55
CA ILE A 705 28.13 32.97 8.92
C ILE A 705 27.30 31.77 9.28
N PHE A 706 27.76 30.97 10.22
CA PHE A 706 27.07 29.79 10.72
C PHE A 706 26.45 30.08 12.10
N ALA A 707 25.28 29.52 12.36
CA ALA A 707 24.79 29.38 13.72
C ALA A 707 25.32 28.05 14.29
N ALA A 708 26.03 28.11 15.40
CA ALA A 708 26.53 26.95 16.13
C ALA A 708 25.54 26.62 17.28
N TYR A 709 25.12 25.39 17.40
CA TYR A 709 24.12 24.93 18.36
C TYR A 709 24.78 24.16 19.52
N GLN A 710 24.08 24.07 20.67
CA GLN A 710 24.62 23.41 21.87
C GLN A 710 24.88 21.91 21.69
N ASP A 711 24.24 21.26 20.72
CA ASP A 711 24.49 19.88 20.31
C ASP A 711 25.74 19.68 19.46
N GLY A 712 26.45 20.75 19.14
CA GLY A 712 27.71 20.79 18.38
C GLY A 712 27.51 20.87 16.87
N ALA A 713 26.27 21.00 16.39
CA ALA A 713 25.97 21.15 14.97
C ALA A 713 26.15 22.60 14.51
N LEU A 714 26.52 22.76 13.24
CA LEU A 714 26.51 24.05 12.54
C LEU A 714 25.34 24.06 11.56
N SER A 715 24.67 25.22 11.45
CA SER A 715 23.68 25.45 10.40
C SER A 715 24.31 25.46 9.01
N GLN A 716 23.50 25.53 7.98
CA GLN A 716 23.95 26.03 6.68
C GLN A 716 24.43 27.48 6.84
N PRO A 717 25.47 27.94 6.11
CA PRO A 717 25.96 29.31 6.25
C PRO A 717 25.02 30.34 5.61
N ALA A 718 24.90 31.50 6.22
CA ALA A 718 24.49 32.69 5.54
C ALA A 718 25.72 33.31 4.86
N VAL A 719 25.67 33.66 3.58
CA VAL A 719 26.85 33.96 2.77
C VAL A 719 26.82 35.37 2.23
N LEU A 720 27.95 36.09 2.32
CA LEU A 720 28.19 37.40 1.74
C LEU A 720 29.44 37.40 0.86
N SER A 721 29.40 38.17 -0.22
CA SER A 721 30.56 38.46 -1.05
C SER A 721 30.79 39.99 -1.07
N ILE A 722 31.86 40.48 -0.44
CA ILE A 722 32.08 41.86 -0.11
C ILE A 722 33.32 42.38 -0.84
N LEU A 723 33.16 43.29 -1.80
CA LEU A 723 34.30 43.99 -2.40
C LEU A 723 34.66 45.23 -1.57
N PHE A 724 35.84 45.26 -0.93
CA PHE A 724 36.30 46.40 -0.17
C PHE A 724 37.05 47.38 -1.09
N THR A 725 36.52 48.60 -1.24
CA THR A 725 37.05 49.60 -2.16
C THR A 725 37.96 50.61 -1.45
N GLY A 726 38.02 50.61 -0.11
CA GLY A 726 38.79 51.57 0.69
C GLY A 726 38.12 52.96 0.84
N ASN A 727 36.86 53.10 0.37
CA ASN A 727 36.05 54.31 0.56
C ASN A 727 34.77 53.93 1.32
N SER A 728 34.28 54.81 2.19
CA SER A 728 33.01 54.68 2.87
C SER A 728 31.85 54.89 1.89
N ASP A 729 31.51 53.86 1.12
CA ASP A 729 30.33 53.89 0.28
C ASP A 729 29.18 53.10 0.93
N THR A 730 28.06 53.77 1.02
CA THR A 730 26.82 53.33 1.62
C THR A 730 26.35 51.97 1.08
N VAL A 731 25.92 51.08 2.02
CA VAL A 731 25.16 49.83 1.93
C VAL A 731 24.92 49.33 0.52
N GLN A 732 25.61 48.27 0.13
CA GLN A 732 25.19 47.43 -1.04
C GLN A 732 24.64 46.09 -0.56
N THR A 733 23.33 45.96 -0.61
CA THR A 733 22.66 44.67 -0.48
C THR A 733 23.03 43.77 -1.67
N PRO A 734 23.34 42.49 -1.45
CA PRO A 734 23.78 41.58 -2.52
C PRO A 734 22.63 41.17 -3.42
N GLY A 735 22.80 41.30 -4.74
CA GLY A 735 21.88 40.82 -5.76
C GLY A 735 21.90 39.29 -5.95
N VAL A 736 21.84 38.51 -4.88
CA VAL A 736 21.77 37.05 -4.93
C VAL A 736 20.33 36.63 -4.74
N LEU A 737 19.82 35.80 -5.68
CA LEU A 737 18.50 35.19 -5.55
C LEU A 737 18.51 34.21 -4.39
N SER A 738 17.66 34.42 -3.41
CA SER A 738 17.41 33.50 -2.29
C SER A 738 15.93 33.23 -2.11
N CYS A 739 15.58 32.17 -1.43
CA CYS A 739 14.19 31.85 -1.06
C CYS A 739 14.12 31.25 0.34
N PHE A 740 13.09 31.63 1.08
CA PHE A 740 12.82 31.07 2.41
C PHE A 740 11.30 31.06 2.71
N PRO A 741 10.77 29.97 3.30
CA PRO A 741 11.44 28.70 3.57
C PRO A 741 11.73 27.89 2.28
N ASN A 742 12.77 27.08 2.32
CA ASN A 742 13.09 26.07 1.31
C ASN A 742 13.78 24.89 2.01
N PRO A 743 13.13 23.76 2.18
CA PRO A 743 11.80 23.37 1.66
C PRO A 743 10.63 24.21 2.17
N CYS A 744 9.52 24.25 1.40
CA CYS A 744 8.31 24.96 1.79
C CYS A 744 7.06 24.08 1.63
N GLN A 745 6.08 24.23 2.54
CA GLN A 745 4.79 23.48 2.49
C GLN A 745 3.67 24.24 1.79
N THR A 746 3.56 25.54 2.04
CA THR A 746 2.45 26.36 1.50
C THR A 746 2.94 27.50 0.61
N GLY A 747 4.23 27.76 0.57
CA GLY A 747 4.82 28.84 -0.22
C GLY A 747 6.17 29.32 0.33
N THR A 748 6.85 30.14 -0.45
CA THR A 748 8.18 30.69 -0.11
C THR A 748 8.30 32.14 -0.57
N THR A 749 9.16 32.90 0.06
CA THR A 749 9.47 34.28 -0.34
C THR A 749 10.81 34.32 -1.05
N PHE A 750 10.82 34.81 -2.29
CA PHE A 750 12.04 35.08 -3.06
C PHE A 750 12.55 36.47 -2.74
N ARG A 751 13.84 36.57 -2.40
CA ARG A 751 14.54 37.82 -2.15
C ARG A 751 15.65 37.98 -3.16
N PHE A 752 15.73 39.14 -3.80
CA PHE A 752 16.79 39.50 -4.76
C PHE A 752 16.76 40.99 -5.08
N GLY A 753 17.90 41.50 -5.53
CA GLY A 753 18.01 42.87 -6.02
C GLY A 753 18.21 42.93 -7.53
N VAL A 754 17.63 43.93 -8.18
CA VAL A 754 17.81 44.26 -9.60
C VAL A 754 18.54 45.58 -9.73
N LYS A 755 19.71 45.57 -10.35
CA LYS A 755 20.55 46.78 -10.51
C LYS A 755 20.01 47.71 -11.59
N SER A 756 20.10 49.03 -11.38
CA SER A 756 19.81 50.06 -12.40
C SER A 756 20.92 50.05 -13.48
N PRO A 757 20.60 50.16 -14.79
CA PRO A 757 19.28 50.34 -15.40
C PRO A 757 18.60 49.03 -15.87
N GLU A 758 18.94 47.86 -15.31
CA GLU A 758 18.44 46.58 -15.75
C GLU A 758 16.97 46.32 -15.35
N THR A 759 16.31 45.46 -16.11
CA THR A 759 15.08 44.81 -15.72
C THR A 759 15.33 43.30 -15.56
N ALA A 760 14.58 42.65 -14.66
CA ALA A 760 14.69 41.22 -14.44
C ALA A 760 13.37 40.49 -14.68
N THR A 761 13.47 39.22 -14.94
CA THR A 761 12.33 38.31 -14.91
C THR A 761 12.64 37.18 -13.94
N LEU A 762 11.74 36.94 -12.96
CA LEU A 762 11.79 35.79 -12.09
C LEU A 762 10.76 34.78 -12.62
N ALA A 763 11.16 33.54 -12.83
CA ALA A 763 10.29 32.47 -13.31
C ALA A 763 10.57 31.14 -12.58
N ILE A 764 9.50 30.39 -12.31
CA ILE A 764 9.53 29.06 -11.71
C ILE A 764 9.22 28.02 -12.78
N TYR A 765 10.00 26.95 -12.83
CA TYR A 765 9.85 25.85 -13.75
C TYR A 765 9.76 24.53 -12.99
N ASN A 766 8.94 23.59 -13.47
CA ASN A 766 9.01 22.21 -13.01
C ASN A 766 10.19 21.45 -13.65
N LEU A 767 10.47 20.22 -13.22
CA LEU A 767 11.58 19.41 -13.75
C LEU A 767 11.44 19.11 -15.25
N ARG A 768 10.23 19.17 -15.82
CA ARG A 768 9.99 19.03 -17.25
C ARG A 768 10.29 20.31 -18.05
N GLY A 769 10.80 21.35 -17.41
CA GLY A 769 11.09 22.64 -18.04
C GLY A 769 9.85 23.49 -18.35
N GLN A 770 8.67 23.08 -17.91
CA GLN A 770 7.44 23.85 -18.11
C GLN A 770 7.40 25.01 -17.10
N ARG A 771 7.06 26.18 -17.58
CA ARG A 771 6.95 27.38 -16.75
C ARG A 771 5.69 27.35 -15.91
N VAL A 772 5.86 27.49 -14.60
CA VAL A 772 4.81 27.39 -13.59
C VAL A 772 4.33 28.79 -13.20
N LYS A 773 5.25 29.69 -12.87
CA LYS A 773 4.96 31.04 -12.39
C LYS A 773 5.95 32.03 -12.96
N THR A 774 5.51 33.28 -13.23
CA THR A 774 6.39 34.30 -13.77
C THR A 774 6.04 35.69 -13.20
N TRP A 775 7.08 36.42 -12.85
CA TRP A 775 7.05 37.87 -12.57
C TRP A 775 7.94 38.58 -13.61
N PRO A 776 7.34 39.08 -14.69
CA PRO A 776 8.07 39.73 -15.78
C PRO A 776 8.40 41.20 -15.46
N GLU A 777 9.40 41.75 -16.14
CA GLU A 777 9.70 43.19 -16.21
C GLU A 777 9.89 43.86 -14.82
N LEU A 778 10.55 43.18 -13.88
CA LEU A 778 10.89 43.73 -12.58
C LEU A 778 11.94 44.80 -12.77
N ALA A 779 11.63 46.06 -12.45
CA ALA A 779 12.51 47.19 -12.58
C ALA A 779 13.68 47.13 -11.56
N SER A 780 14.63 48.05 -11.63
CA SER A 780 15.69 48.13 -10.61
C SER A 780 15.10 48.36 -9.22
N GLY A 781 15.54 47.59 -8.23
CA GLY A 781 15.07 47.66 -6.86
C GLY A 781 15.26 46.35 -6.10
N GLU A 782 14.96 46.36 -4.81
CA GLU A 782 14.94 45.18 -3.96
C GLU A 782 13.55 44.54 -3.96
N TYR A 783 13.49 43.20 -4.06
CA TYR A 783 12.27 42.44 -4.16
C TYR A 783 12.16 41.40 -3.07
N ASN A 784 10.96 41.33 -2.46
CA ASN A 784 10.49 40.25 -1.60
C ASN A 784 9.19 39.71 -2.19
N LEU A 785 9.25 38.70 -3.07
CA LEU A 785 8.12 38.16 -3.80
C LEU A 785 7.65 36.88 -3.16
N LEU A 786 6.45 36.89 -2.59
CA LEU A 786 5.83 35.69 -2.05
C LEU A 786 5.28 34.83 -3.19
N TRP A 787 5.63 33.56 -3.20
CA TRP A 787 4.98 32.52 -3.98
C TRP A 787 4.17 31.62 -3.04
N ASP A 788 2.91 31.45 -3.33
CA ASP A 788 1.91 30.72 -2.55
C ASP A 788 1.69 29.27 -3.01
N GLY A 789 2.62 28.71 -3.78
CA GLY A 789 2.49 27.35 -4.33
C GLY A 789 1.46 27.22 -5.45
N ARG A 790 1.13 28.36 -6.15
CA ARG A 790 0.19 28.37 -7.26
C ARG A 790 0.84 28.81 -8.57
N ASP A 791 0.33 28.31 -9.68
CA ASP A 791 0.77 28.68 -11.03
C ASP A 791 0.22 30.08 -11.48
N ASP A 792 0.51 30.46 -12.73
CA ASP A 792 0.01 31.72 -13.30
C ASP A 792 -1.52 31.75 -13.48
N ARG A 793 -2.20 30.61 -13.40
CA ARG A 793 -3.66 30.48 -13.47
C ARG A 793 -4.33 30.49 -12.10
N GLY A 794 -3.53 30.45 -11.02
CA GLY A 794 -4.00 30.39 -9.65
C GLY A 794 -4.26 28.98 -9.13
N GLU A 795 -3.94 27.94 -9.92
CA GLU A 795 -4.07 26.53 -9.52
C GLU A 795 -2.91 26.11 -8.62
N LYS A 796 -3.18 25.27 -7.59
CA LYS A 796 -2.13 24.68 -6.75
C LYS A 796 -1.25 23.76 -7.59
N VAL A 797 0.06 23.88 -7.44
CA VAL A 797 1.00 23.02 -8.13
C VAL A 797 1.33 21.80 -7.27
N SER A 798 1.74 20.69 -7.89
CA SER A 798 2.10 19.45 -7.23
C SER A 798 3.32 19.63 -6.33
N CYS A 799 3.44 18.81 -5.28
CA CYS A 799 4.67 18.74 -4.51
C CYS A 799 5.83 18.25 -5.38
N GLY A 800 7.03 18.66 -5.08
CA GLY A 800 8.20 18.28 -5.85
C GLY A 800 9.25 19.40 -5.98
N ILE A 801 10.27 19.10 -6.79
CA ILE A 801 11.37 20.02 -7.04
C ILE A 801 11.00 20.99 -8.17
N TYR A 802 11.30 22.27 -7.94
CA TYR A 802 11.14 23.36 -8.90
C TYR A 802 12.47 24.09 -9.10
N LEU A 803 12.69 24.61 -10.28
CA LEU A 803 13.82 25.47 -10.60
C LEU A 803 13.34 26.93 -10.69
N VAL A 804 13.87 27.76 -9.83
CA VAL A 804 13.57 29.21 -9.83
C VAL A 804 14.69 29.94 -10.54
N ARG A 805 14.34 30.67 -11.58
CA ARG A 805 15.32 31.36 -12.43
C ARG A 805 15.09 32.87 -12.44
N LEU A 806 16.08 33.62 -11.98
CA LEU A 806 16.15 35.05 -12.14
C LEU A 806 17.03 35.40 -13.33
N SER A 807 16.45 36.06 -14.32
CA SER A 807 17.13 36.43 -15.57
C SER A 807 17.16 37.97 -15.71
N THR A 808 18.34 38.56 -15.86
CA THR A 808 18.53 39.95 -16.31
C THR A 808 19.12 39.93 -17.73
N THR A 809 19.38 41.07 -18.30
CA THR A 809 20.06 41.23 -19.60
C THR A 809 21.48 40.68 -19.60
N GLU A 810 22.15 40.68 -18.46
CA GLU A 810 23.56 40.30 -18.32
C GLU A 810 23.79 38.98 -17.60
N LYS A 811 22.91 38.59 -16.68
CA LYS A 811 23.08 37.41 -15.79
C LYS A 811 21.82 36.54 -15.67
N CYS A 812 22.06 35.30 -15.40
CA CYS A 812 21.01 34.33 -15.05
C CYS A 812 21.42 33.58 -13.78
N GLN A 813 20.57 33.61 -12.76
CA GLN A 813 20.74 32.85 -11.51
C GLN A 813 19.65 31.80 -11.45
N THR A 814 19.98 30.59 -10.99
CA THR A 814 19.00 29.51 -10.83
C THR A 814 19.12 28.92 -9.43
N LEU A 815 17.98 28.75 -8.77
CA LEU A 815 17.85 28.20 -7.43
C LEU A 815 16.93 26.96 -7.49
N LYS A 816 17.27 25.95 -6.73
CA LYS A 816 16.42 24.75 -6.53
C LYS A 816 15.46 24.99 -5.36
N LEU A 817 14.18 24.79 -5.57
CA LEU A 817 13.11 24.94 -4.57
C LEU A 817 12.39 23.60 -4.41
N LEU A 818 12.20 23.16 -3.18
CA LEU A 818 11.44 21.96 -2.84
C LEU A 818 10.11 22.36 -2.21
N LEU A 819 9.00 22.04 -2.87
CA LEU A 819 7.63 22.20 -2.36
C LEU A 819 7.16 20.84 -1.82
N GLN A 820 6.82 20.83 -0.55
CA GLN A 820 6.33 19.65 0.19
C GLN A 820 4.80 19.69 0.38
N LYS A 821 4.20 18.55 0.78
CA LYS A 821 2.78 18.46 1.16
C LYS A 821 2.50 19.14 2.49
#